data_eb3e5dd9cf1d173746a3708d54ad280e
#
_entry.id   eb3e5dd9cf1d173746a3708d54ad280e
#
_cell.length_a   1.000
_cell.length_b   1.000
_cell.length_c   1.000
_cell.angle_alpha   90.00
_cell.angle_beta   90.00
_cell.angle_gamma   90.00
#
_symmetry.space_group_name_H-M   'P 1'
#
loop_
_entity.id
_entity.type
_entity.pdbx_description
1 polymer ?
#
loop_
_entity_poly.entity_id
_entity_poly.type
_entity_poly.pdbx_seq_one_letter_code
_entity_poly.pdbx_strand_id
1 'polypeptide(L)'
;MRLFFFIILIHVCQVSAQESTERYQKAKIHYQGRSLAQLDALGLPVAHGIHKHGFFIISEFSESELATARAAGFVVDVLIEDAKAYFLAQNRNNTEPLNLSNNNCNNANENYDTPSAFSLGSMGGYFTYQETLDILDAMRQAYPNLISAPSDISNFTTQGQADNSTTPPIGGNGIKWVKISDNPDVSESEPQILYSALHHAREPASLSQLIFYMWYLLENYDTDPEVKNIVDQTELYFVPVVNPDGYLYNEKTDPNGGGFWRKNRRGGFGVDNNRNYDYHVGGDPAAGIWGGVGASGNPNNDTYCGSSPFSEAENMAMKWFVENHNFVMAFNNHTSGDLLLYPYGYTNNIVSPDDALFQNVSEELVSRNGFDNIMSAGLYPAAGDSDDFMYGTVGTHDKIYAFTPEIGPSFWPPSNEIESICRQMMYLNLTAAKMANNYGVLADLSPQFVGSNTTFDAAFSLKRLGLSGSGDFTVSVEPTSPQITNVGPSVNFNAMGTLAQSTGSISLSLDANTNQGTSIEYDFIVDNGAYVTRVSVSKIFGESEVIFSDPGNSTSNQFDNNGWSLTSSTFVSPSSCITDSPSGNYSNNTNKTIALSAPIDLTEALAANVTFYAQWEIENNWDYVQFQASTDGNNWTALCGRYTNTASENGFQPTGEPVYDGEQANWVLEEVDLSDFIGQEVILRFQLRTDGSSRADGFYFDDLNINVINDNSLGTETNFAQLLSIAPNPAQDQVTVLTDLEHYEIQLFSIQGQELNTRTNCSGPTTIRISGLSAGIYFVAVKKDLQQHTIKLVKH
;
A
#
# COMPACT_ATOMS: atom_id res chain seq x y z
N MET A 1 -12.47 21.60 -93.66
CA MET A 1 -11.53 21.60 -92.49
C MET A 1 -12.37 21.48 -91.24
N ARG A 2 -12.53 20.30 -90.68
CA ARG A 2 -13.32 20.05 -89.52
C ARG A 2 -12.36 19.86 -88.33
N LEU A 3 -12.45 20.74 -87.33
CA LEU A 3 -11.68 20.71 -86.12
C LEU A 3 -12.38 19.74 -85.14
N PHE A 4 -11.71 18.65 -84.70
CA PHE A 4 -12.14 17.77 -83.64
C PHE A 4 -11.57 18.25 -82.30
N PHE A 5 -12.47 18.66 -81.36
CA PHE A 5 -12.08 18.93 -79.99
C PHE A 5 -12.12 17.61 -79.22
N PHE A 6 -10.94 17.15 -78.67
CA PHE A 6 -10.84 16.06 -77.73
C PHE A 6 -11.00 16.64 -76.31
N ILE A 7 -12.08 16.35 -75.63
CA ILE A 7 -12.28 16.64 -74.23
C ILE A 7 -11.67 15.44 -73.45
N ILE A 8 -10.52 15.65 -72.77
CA ILE A 8 -9.97 14.70 -71.84
C ILE A 8 -10.65 14.90 -70.50
N LEU A 9 -11.52 13.94 -70.07
CA LEU A 9 -12.10 13.90 -68.76
C LEU A 9 -11.06 13.33 -67.82
N ILE A 10 -10.42 14.17 -66.96
CA ILE A 10 -9.57 13.72 -65.88
C ILE A 10 -10.50 13.29 -64.74
N HIS A 11 -10.65 11.99 -64.54
CA HIS A 11 -11.23 11.44 -63.31
C HIS A 11 -10.18 11.56 -62.21
N VAL A 12 -10.36 12.56 -61.33
CA VAL A 12 -9.65 12.59 -60.07
C VAL A 12 -10.35 11.56 -59.15
N CYS A 13 -9.79 10.34 -59.07
CA CYS A 13 -10.10 9.45 -57.97
C CYS A 13 -9.61 10.10 -56.69
N GLN A 14 -10.51 10.68 -55.90
CA GLN A 14 -10.24 10.90 -54.49
C GLN A 14 -10.19 9.53 -53.80
N VAL A 15 -8.98 9.02 -53.63
CA VAL A 15 -8.74 7.97 -52.68
C VAL A 15 -8.86 8.66 -51.30
N SER A 16 -10.00 8.58 -50.67
CA SER A 16 -10.11 8.77 -49.24
C SER A 16 -9.32 7.62 -48.62
N ALA A 17 -8.11 7.86 -48.21
CA ALA A 17 -7.42 6.97 -47.30
C ALA A 17 -8.32 6.95 -46.04
N GLN A 18 -9.06 5.91 -45.86
CA GLN A 18 -9.65 5.55 -44.61
C GLN A 18 -8.42 5.18 -43.73
N GLU A 19 -8.03 6.09 -42.80
CA GLU A 19 -7.08 5.74 -41.78
C GLU A 19 -7.67 4.51 -41.08
N SER A 20 -7.09 3.34 -41.33
CA SER A 20 -7.42 2.15 -40.55
C SER A 20 -6.89 2.42 -39.14
N THR A 21 -7.77 2.71 -38.22
CA THR A 21 -7.41 2.78 -36.81
C THR A 21 -6.81 1.43 -36.45
N GLU A 22 -5.54 1.44 -36.07
CA GLU A 22 -4.81 0.25 -35.66
C GLU A 22 -5.52 -0.39 -34.48
N ARG A 23 -5.70 -1.73 -34.50
CA ARG A 23 -6.37 -2.46 -33.42
C ARG A 23 -5.39 -2.72 -32.30
N TYR A 24 -5.83 -2.48 -31.05
CA TYR A 24 -5.10 -2.78 -29.84
C TYR A 24 -5.61 -4.06 -29.19
N GLN A 25 -4.69 -4.88 -28.69
CA GLN A 25 -4.91 -6.17 -28.03
C GLN A 25 -4.32 -6.14 -26.62
N LYS A 26 -5.04 -6.66 -25.62
CA LYS A 26 -4.39 -6.96 -24.33
C LYS A 26 -3.60 -8.25 -24.49
N ALA A 27 -2.30 -8.20 -24.26
CA ALA A 27 -1.41 -9.32 -24.52
C ALA A 27 -0.37 -9.49 -23.40
N LYS A 28 0.00 -10.75 -23.18
CA LYS A 28 1.12 -11.15 -22.33
C LYS A 28 2.33 -11.43 -23.21
N ILE A 29 3.39 -10.66 -23.02
CA ILE A 29 4.66 -10.84 -23.75
C ILE A 29 5.69 -11.47 -22.82
N HIS A 30 6.09 -12.71 -23.11
CA HIS A 30 7.06 -13.47 -22.34
C HIS A 30 8.48 -13.15 -22.77
N TYR A 31 9.38 -12.93 -21.80
CA TYR A 31 10.77 -12.57 -22.12
C TYR A 31 11.62 -13.77 -22.57
N GLN A 32 11.47 -14.94 -21.95
CA GLN A 32 12.18 -16.18 -22.31
C GLN A 32 13.70 -15.99 -22.49
N GLY A 33 14.37 -15.35 -21.51
CA GLY A 33 15.79 -15.05 -21.54
C GLY A 33 16.17 -13.75 -22.29
N ARG A 34 15.18 -13.01 -22.78
CA ARG A 34 15.30 -11.61 -23.22
C ARG A 34 14.96 -10.66 -22.08
N SER A 35 14.98 -9.35 -22.32
CA SER A 35 14.67 -8.35 -21.30
C SER A 35 13.58 -7.40 -21.76
N LEU A 36 12.93 -6.74 -20.79
CA LEU A 36 12.00 -5.64 -21.03
C LEU A 36 12.66 -4.50 -21.83
N ALA A 37 13.94 -4.18 -21.53
CA ALA A 37 14.71 -3.18 -22.26
C ALA A 37 14.87 -3.51 -23.75
N GLN A 38 14.83 -4.79 -24.14
CA GLN A 38 14.86 -5.17 -25.56
C GLN A 38 13.50 -4.91 -26.25
N LEU A 39 12.36 -5.03 -25.54
CA LEU A 39 11.05 -4.62 -26.07
C LEU A 39 10.97 -3.11 -26.24
N ASP A 40 11.43 -2.36 -25.26
CA ASP A 40 11.52 -0.91 -25.32
C ASP A 40 12.39 -0.44 -26.52
N ALA A 41 13.57 -1.03 -26.70
CA ALA A 41 14.46 -0.73 -27.84
C ALA A 41 13.83 -1.02 -29.22
N LEU A 42 12.78 -1.85 -29.27
CA LEU A 42 11.95 -2.07 -30.46
C LEU A 42 10.87 -1.01 -30.64
N GLY A 43 10.71 -0.12 -29.68
CA GLY A 43 9.74 0.98 -29.65
C GLY A 43 8.38 0.62 -29.07
N LEU A 44 8.25 -0.49 -28.34
CA LEU A 44 7.02 -0.82 -27.63
C LEU A 44 6.92 0.02 -26.35
N PRO A 45 5.73 0.54 -26.01
CA PRO A 45 5.50 1.24 -24.75
C PRO A 45 5.40 0.24 -23.59
N VAL A 46 6.48 0.11 -22.84
CA VAL A 46 6.59 -0.87 -21.74
C VAL A 46 6.48 -0.26 -20.34
N ALA A 47 6.05 1.01 -20.26
CA ALA A 47 5.95 1.74 -18.99
C ALA A 47 4.69 1.40 -18.17
N HIS A 48 3.74 0.68 -18.71
CA HIS A 48 2.41 0.50 -18.17
C HIS A 48 2.02 -0.97 -18.13
N GLY A 49 1.05 -1.31 -17.29
CA GLY A 49 0.50 -2.65 -17.17
C GLY A 49 1.15 -3.47 -16.08
N ILE A 50 0.82 -4.75 -16.05
CA ILE A 50 1.29 -5.70 -15.04
C ILE A 50 2.65 -6.25 -15.44
N HIS A 51 3.66 -6.05 -14.60
CA HIS A 51 5.02 -6.52 -14.82
C HIS A 51 5.37 -7.68 -13.89
N LYS A 52 5.90 -8.76 -14.46
CA LYS A 52 6.62 -9.76 -13.69
C LYS A 52 8.10 -9.69 -14.07
N HIS A 53 8.92 -9.18 -13.16
CA HIS A 53 10.33 -8.90 -13.40
C HIS A 53 11.07 -10.14 -13.94
N GLY A 54 11.75 -9.99 -15.08
CA GLY A 54 12.49 -11.08 -15.72
C GLY A 54 11.64 -12.10 -16.48
N PHE A 55 10.30 -12.03 -16.46
CA PHE A 55 9.44 -13.07 -17.04
C PHE A 55 8.51 -12.55 -18.12
N PHE A 56 7.68 -11.55 -17.86
CA PHE A 56 6.69 -11.04 -18.80
C PHE A 56 6.16 -9.65 -18.47
N ILE A 57 5.46 -9.05 -19.45
CA ILE A 57 4.60 -7.88 -19.29
C ILE A 57 3.20 -8.22 -19.83
N ILE A 58 2.15 -7.71 -19.17
CA ILE A 58 0.77 -7.72 -19.68
C ILE A 58 0.31 -6.27 -19.83
N SER A 59 -0.01 -5.85 -21.04
CA SER A 59 -0.55 -4.51 -21.33
C SER A 59 -1.34 -4.52 -22.64
N GLU A 60 -1.89 -3.36 -23.02
CA GLU A 60 -2.52 -3.14 -24.32
C GLU A 60 -1.45 -2.69 -25.34
N PHE A 61 -1.27 -3.48 -26.39
CA PHE A 61 -0.36 -3.22 -27.49
C PHE A 61 -1.12 -3.21 -28.82
N SER A 62 -0.63 -2.43 -29.78
CA SER A 62 -1.13 -2.46 -31.14
C SER A 62 -0.73 -3.78 -31.86
N GLU A 63 -1.48 -4.14 -32.89
CA GLU A 63 -1.15 -5.32 -33.73
C GLU A 63 0.25 -5.22 -34.33
N SER A 64 0.70 -4.02 -34.72
CA SER A 64 2.04 -3.79 -35.28
C SER A 64 3.16 -3.94 -34.25
N GLU A 65 2.95 -3.49 -33.00
CA GLU A 65 3.87 -3.69 -31.89
C GLU A 65 4.00 -5.17 -31.55
N LEU A 66 2.89 -5.90 -31.44
CA LEU A 66 2.90 -7.34 -31.20
C LEU A 66 3.57 -8.12 -32.37
N ALA A 67 3.37 -7.69 -33.61
CA ALA A 67 4.07 -8.26 -34.76
C ALA A 67 5.58 -8.02 -34.65
N THR A 68 6.01 -6.83 -34.24
CA THR A 68 7.42 -6.48 -34.01
C THR A 68 8.03 -7.32 -32.89
N ALA A 69 7.34 -7.48 -31.77
CA ALA A 69 7.77 -8.34 -30.67
C ALA A 69 7.95 -9.81 -31.13
N ARG A 70 6.95 -10.35 -31.86
CA ARG A 70 7.04 -11.72 -32.41
C ARG A 70 8.21 -11.87 -33.41
N ALA A 71 8.42 -10.89 -34.29
CA ALA A 71 9.55 -10.89 -35.23
C ALA A 71 10.89 -10.87 -34.52
N ALA A 72 11.00 -10.20 -33.37
CA ALA A 72 12.17 -10.22 -32.50
C ALA A 72 12.31 -11.50 -31.66
N GLY A 73 11.36 -12.42 -31.77
CA GLY A 73 11.36 -13.75 -31.13
C GLY A 73 10.79 -13.80 -29.73
N PHE A 74 10.03 -12.79 -29.30
CA PHE A 74 9.24 -12.87 -28.07
C PHE A 74 8.02 -13.77 -28.28
N VAL A 75 7.62 -14.48 -27.24
CA VAL A 75 6.36 -15.25 -27.21
C VAL A 75 5.26 -14.32 -26.72
N VAL A 76 4.16 -14.28 -27.48
CA VAL A 76 3.04 -13.35 -27.24
C VAL A 76 1.75 -14.14 -27.16
N ASP A 77 1.13 -14.15 -26.00
CA ASP A 77 -0.21 -14.68 -25.75
C ASP A 77 -1.22 -13.53 -25.77
N VAL A 78 -2.18 -13.56 -26.66
CA VAL A 78 -3.25 -12.56 -26.74
C VAL A 78 -4.34 -12.95 -25.75
N LEU A 79 -4.61 -12.07 -24.79
CA LEU A 79 -5.64 -12.27 -23.75
C LEU A 79 -6.98 -11.69 -24.19
N ILE A 80 -6.97 -10.52 -24.87
CA ILE A 80 -8.13 -9.84 -25.42
C ILE A 80 -7.79 -9.41 -26.84
N GLU A 81 -8.54 -9.93 -27.84
CA GLU A 81 -8.29 -9.73 -29.27
C GLU A 81 -8.57 -8.28 -29.75
N ASP A 82 -9.44 -7.57 -29.06
CA ASP A 82 -9.81 -6.19 -29.36
C ASP A 82 -10.17 -5.47 -28.06
N ALA A 83 -9.18 -4.74 -27.53
CA ALA A 83 -9.32 -4.06 -26.25
C ALA A 83 -10.40 -2.99 -26.26
N LYS A 84 -10.57 -2.26 -27.40
CA LYS A 84 -11.64 -1.27 -27.56
C LYS A 84 -13.02 -1.93 -27.59
N ALA A 85 -13.17 -2.98 -28.38
CA ALA A 85 -14.47 -3.69 -28.46
C ALA A 85 -14.83 -4.32 -27.10
N TYR A 86 -13.85 -4.81 -26.36
CA TYR A 86 -14.01 -5.32 -25.00
C TYR A 86 -14.50 -4.22 -24.05
N PHE A 87 -13.84 -3.06 -23.98
CA PHE A 87 -14.26 -1.91 -23.18
C PHE A 87 -15.71 -1.49 -23.49
N LEU A 88 -16.03 -1.31 -24.78
CA LEU A 88 -17.39 -0.94 -25.22
C LEU A 88 -18.46 -1.99 -24.86
N ALA A 89 -18.07 -3.28 -24.84
CA ALA A 89 -18.98 -4.37 -24.44
C ALA A 89 -19.21 -4.36 -22.92
N GLN A 90 -18.17 -4.15 -22.13
CA GLN A 90 -18.29 -4.02 -20.67
C GLN A 90 -19.22 -2.87 -20.28
N ASN A 91 -19.06 -1.69 -20.87
CA ASN A 91 -19.91 -0.52 -20.62
C ASN A 91 -21.40 -0.71 -20.99
N ARG A 92 -21.72 -1.66 -21.90
CA ARG A 92 -23.10 -1.98 -22.23
C ARG A 92 -23.74 -2.99 -21.26
N ASN A 93 -22.94 -3.86 -20.67
CA ASN A 93 -23.40 -5.00 -19.89
C ASN A 93 -23.37 -4.73 -18.38
N ASN A 94 -22.46 -3.89 -17.91
CA ASN A 94 -22.21 -3.60 -16.51
C ASN A 94 -22.61 -2.14 -16.22
N THR A 95 -23.88 -1.93 -15.84
CA THR A 95 -24.41 -0.59 -15.53
C THR A 95 -24.44 -0.30 -14.03
N GLU A 96 -24.25 -1.30 -13.19
CA GLU A 96 -24.21 -1.13 -11.73
C GLU A 96 -22.77 -0.85 -11.28
N PRO A 97 -22.54 0.13 -10.42
CA PRO A 97 -21.23 0.40 -9.84
C PRO A 97 -20.68 -0.85 -9.14
N LEU A 98 -19.44 -1.21 -9.44
CA LEU A 98 -18.73 -2.22 -8.66
C LEU A 98 -18.29 -1.57 -7.34
N ASN A 99 -18.79 -2.09 -6.24
CA ASN A 99 -18.16 -1.89 -4.95
C ASN A 99 -17.01 -2.89 -4.88
N LEU A 100 -15.81 -2.44 -5.20
CA LEU A 100 -14.61 -3.15 -4.81
C LEU A 100 -14.54 -3.01 -3.28
N SER A 101 -15.13 -3.97 -2.57
CA SER A 101 -14.92 -4.08 -1.13
C SER A 101 -13.48 -4.56 -0.98
N ASN A 102 -12.58 -3.66 -0.69
CA ASN A 102 -11.29 -4.04 -0.14
C ASN A 102 -11.58 -4.67 1.22
N ASN A 103 -11.48 -5.99 1.32
CA ASN A 103 -11.35 -6.70 2.58
C ASN A 103 -9.95 -6.40 3.16
N ASN A 104 -9.62 -5.14 3.27
CA ASN A 104 -8.34 -4.68 3.76
C ASN A 104 -8.32 -4.95 5.27
N CYS A 105 -7.34 -5.68 5.74
CA CYS A 105 -7.12 -5.98 7.15
C CYS A 105 -6.90 -4.71 7.99
N ASN A 106 -6.39 -3.69 7.36
CA ASN A 106 -6.38 -2.34 7.90
C ASN A 106 -7.78 -1.74 7.73
N ASN A 107 -8.67 -2.00 8.67
CA ASN A 107 -10.08 -1.59 8.73
C ASN A 107 -10.32 -0.08 8.81
N ALA A 108 -9.46 0.73 8.28
CA ALA A 108 -9.76 2.07 7.87
C ALA A 108 -10.28 2.04 6.42
N ASN A 109 -11.41 1.36 6.16
CA ASN A 109 -12.30 1.74 5.09
C ASN A 109 -12.82 3.14 5.44
N GLU A 110 -11.98 4.15 5.27
CA GLU A 110 -12.44 5.50 5.11
C GLU A 110 -13.31 5.45 3.85
N ASN A 111 -14.61 5.39 4.08
CA ASN A 111 -15.59 5.31 3.02
C ASN A 111 -15.72 6.73 2.47
N TYR A 112 -14.80 7.10 1.55
CA TYR A 112 -14.86 8.39 0.87
C TYR A 112 -16.11 8.41 0.01
N ASP A 113 -17.10 9.20 0.43
CA ASP A 113 -18.34 9.36 -0.34
C ASP A 113 -18.06 10.01 -1.69
N THR A 114 -18.76 9.55 -2.73
CA THR A 114 -18.71 10.20 -4.02
C THR A 114 -19.24 11.63 -3.90
N PRO A 115 -18.46 12.66 -4.31
CA PRO A 115 -18.94 14.05 -4.28
C PRO A 115 -20.24 14.22 -5.04
N SER A 116 -21.16 15.01 -4.50
CA SER A 116 -22.53 15.15 -5.06
C SER A 116 -22.55 15.77 -6.45
N ALA A 117 -21.56 16.58 -6.79
CA ALA A 117 -21.39 17.20 -8.10
C ALA A 117 -20.57 16.34 -9.08
N PHE A 118 -19.95 15.24 -8.61
CA PHE A 118 -19.26 14.31 -9.49
C PHE A 118 -20.27 13.47 -10.28
N SER A 119 -20.06 13.35 -11.57
CA SER A 119 -20.83 12.46 -12.44
C SER A 119 -19.91 11.95 -13.53
N LEU A 120 -20.23 10.78 -14.07
CA LEU A 120 -19.47 10.22 -15.20
C LEU A 120 -19.63 11.08 -16.45
N GLY A 121 -18.55 11.17 -17.25
CA GLY A 121 -18.53 11.92 -18.50
C GLY A 121 -19.19 11.18 -19.69
N SER A 122 -19.31 11.87 -20.80
CA SER A 122 -20.03 11.36 -21.99
C SER A 122 -19.20 10.39 -22.84
N MET A 123 -17.88 10.35 -22.68
CA MET A 123 -16.97 9.52 -23.47
C MET A 123 -16.78 8.12 -22.81
N GLY A 124 -17.84 7.31 -22.79
CA GLY A 124 -17.81 5.97 -22.20
C GLY A 124 -17.63 5.98 -20.66
N GLY A 125 -18.09 7.02 -19.99
CA GLY A 125 -17.93 7.28 -18.57
C GLY A 125 -16.83 8.28 -18.24
N TYR A 126 -15.92 8.56 -19.17
CA TYR A 126 -14.85 9.54 -19.03
C TYR A 126 -15.25 10.91 -19.56
N PHE A 127 -14.61 11.97 -19.04
CA PHE A 127 -14.88 13.33 -19.47
C PHE A 127 -14.26 13.61 -20.84
N THR A 128 -14.96 14.34 -21.70
CA THR A 128 -14.34 15.02 -22.84
C THR A 128 -13.51 16.22 -22.36
N TYR A 129 -12.64 16.75 -23.23
CA TYR A 129 -11.88 17.95 -22.88
C TYR A 129 -12.80 19.17 -22.63
N GLN A 130 -13.87 19.31 -23.43
CA GLN A 130 -14.84 20.40 -23.21
C GLN A 130 -15.59 20.22 -21.87
N GLU A 131 -16.05 19.01 -21.54
CA GLU A 131 -16.67 18.72 -20.22
C GLU A 131 -15.71 19.07 -19.08
N THR A 132 -14.42 18.75 -19.23
CA THR A 132 -13.40 19.12 -18.22
C THR A 132 -13.33 20.64 -18.03
N LEU A 133 -13.29 21.42 -19.10
CA LEU A 133 -13.31 22.90 -19.02
C LEU A 133 -14.59 23.42 -18.35
N ASP A 134 -15.72 22.88 -18.73
CA ASP A 134 -17.04 23.25 -18.16
C ASP A 134 -17.13 22.91 -16.67
N ILE A 135 -16.53 21.79 -16.23
CA ILE A 135 -16.46 21.38 -14.82
C ILE A 135 -15.57 22.36 -14.03
N LEU A 136 -14.41 22.74 -14.54
CA LEU A 136 -13.55 23.72 -13.86
C LEU A 136 -14.25 25.08 -13.68
N ASP A 137 -14.99 25.53 -14.69
CA ASP A 137 -15.81 26.74 -14.60
C ASP A 137 -16.97 26.60 -13.59
N ALA A 138 -17.60 25.43 -13.53
CA ALA A 138 -18.66 25.11 -12.56
C ALA A 138 -18.11 25.09 -11.12
N MET A 139 -16.93 24.50 -10.90
CA MET A 139 -16.26 24.53 -9.60
C MET A 139 -15.98 25.97 -9.15
N ARG A 140 -15.41 26.80 -10.03
CA ARG A 140 -15.16 28.22 -9.73
C ARG A 140 -16.45 28.99 -9.45
N GLN A 141 -17.50 28.71 -10.17
CA GLN A 141 -18.82 29.36 -9.95
C GLN A 141 -19.40 28.97 -8.58
N ALA A 142 -19.31 27.67 -8.21
CA ALA A 142 -19.88 27.16 -6.95
C ALA A 142 -19.05 27.56 -5.72
N TYR A 143 -17.72 27.55 -5.85
CA TYR A 143 -16.76 27.77 -4.75
C TYR A 143 -15.74 28.88 -5.06
N PRO A 144 -16.16 30.13 -5.35
CA PRO A 144 -15.26 31.19 -5.82
C PRO A 144 -14.18 31.59 -4.79
N ASN A 145 -14.34 31.24 -3.54
CA ASN A 145 -13.38 31.54 -2.49
C ASN A 145 -12.39 30.38 -2.21
N LEU A 146 -12.56 29.22 -2.84
CA LEU A 146 -11.74 28.03 -2.60
C LEU A 146 -10.98 27.54 -3.83
N ILE A 147 -11.43 27.91 -5.05
CA ILE A 147 -10.75 27.52 -6.29
C ILE A 147 -10.54 28.75 -7.18
N SER A 148 -9.37 28.86 -7.80
CA SER A 148 -9.06 29.93 -8.75
C SER A 148 -9.85 29.78 -10.07
N ALA A 149 -9.93 30.87 -10.85
CA ALA A 149 -10.41 30.77 -12.22
C ALA A 149 -9.44 29.93 -13.08
N PRO A 150 -9.93 29.07 -13.99
CA PRO A 150 -9.08 28.35 -14.93
C PRO A 150 -8.23 29.32 -15.75
N SER A 151 -6.90 29.10 -15.75
CA SER A 151 -5.94 29.97 -16.41
C SER A 151 -4.98 29.17 -17.29
N ASP A 152 -4.45 29.81 -18.33
CA ASP A 152 -3.40 29.18 -19.15
C ASP A 152 -2.04 29.29 -18.45
N ILE A 153 -1.22 28.25 -18.57
CA ILE A 153 0.16 28.28 -18.14
C ILE A 153 0.95 29.20 -19.12
N SER A 154 1.13 30.46 -18.71
CA SER A 154 1.81 31.46 -19.52
C SER A 154 1.19 31.62 -20.94
N ASN A 155 2.02 31.81 -21.97
CA ASN A 155 1.60 32.02 -23.36
C ASN A 155 1.86 30.78 -24.26
N PHE A 156 2.12 29.62 -23.64
CA PHE A 156 2.34 28.40 -24.40
C PHE A 156 1.03 27.85 -24.93
N THR A 157 1.00 27.54 -26.24
CA THR A 157 -0.14 26.90 -26.88
C THR A 157 0.31 25.71 -27.67
N THR A 158 -0.50 24.67 -27.67
CA THR A 158 -0.21 23.40 -28.36
C THR A 158 0.04 23.59 -29.84
N GLN A 159 0.90 22.75 -30.41
CA GLN A 159 1.32 22.80 -31.81
C GLN A 159 0.88 21.56 -32.60
N GLY A 160 -0.27 20.98 -32.21
CA GLY A 160 -0.84 19.84 -32.91
C GLY A 160 -1.22 20.18 -34.35
N GLN A 161 -1.27 19.19 -35.21
CA GLN A 161 -1.76 19.31 -36.56
C GLN A 161 -3.19 19.84 -36.55
N ALA A 162 -3.40 21.06 -37.01
CA ALA A 162 -4.66 21.78 -36.91
C ALA A 162 -5.84 20.96 -37.45
N ASP A 163 -6.87 20.80 -36.63
CA ASP A 163 -8.11 20.11 -36.98
C ASP A 163 -9.32 20.82 -36.34
N ASN A 164 -10.17 21.39 -37.18
CA ASN A 164 -11.36 22.12 -36.75
C ASN A 164 -12.62 21.23 -36.61
N SER A 165 -12.48 19.93 -36.69
CA SER A 165 -13.62 19.01 -36.53
C SER A 165 -13.89 18.62 -35.08
N THR A 166 -13.01 19.04 -34.15
CA THR A 166 -13.18 18.88 -32.69
C THR A 166 -13.62 20.18 -32.03
N THR A 167 -14.08 20.08 -30.77
CA THR A 167 -14.47 21.24 -29.96
C THR A 167 -13.83 21.13 -28.57
N PRO A 168 -12.87 22.00 -28.21
CA PRO A 168 -12.20 22.98 -29.08
C PRO A 168 -11.40 22.31 -30.24
N PRO A 169 -10.90 23.09 -31.20
CA PRO A 169 -10.05 22.57 -32.28
C PRO A 169 -8.73 22.02 -31.78
N ILE A 170 -8.18 21.00 -32.45
CA ILE A 170 -6.80 20.56 -32.23
C ILE A 170 -5.83 21.65 -32.71
N GLY A 171 -4.81 21.94 -31.90
CA GLY A 171 -3.80 22.98 -32.13
C GLY A 171 -4.22 24.38 -31.66
N GLY A 172 -3.33 25.01 -30.93
CA GLY A 172 -3.54 26.34 -30.35
C GLY A 172 -4.22 26.34 -28.96
N ASN A 173 -4.37 25.21 -28.33
CA ASN A 173 -4.92 25.08 -26.97
C ASN A 173 -3.90 25.52 -25.91
N GLY A 174 -4.31 26.35 -24.93
CA GLY A 174 -3.53 26.60 -23.73
C GLY A 174 -3.62 25.44 -22.75
N ILE A 175 -2.56 25.22 -21.98
CA ILE A 175 -2.57 24.22 -20.91
C ILE A 175 -3.21 24.87 -19.69
N LYS A 176 -4.35 24.34 -19.23
CA LYS A 176 -5.14 24.93 -18.13
C LYS A 176 -4.68 24.46 -16.78
N TRP A 177 -4.70 25.36 -15.80
CA TRP A 177 -4.50 25.05 -14.39
C TRP A 177 -5.50 25.80 -13.52
N VAL A 178 -5.71 25.27 -12.32
CA VAL A 178 -6.45 25.90 -11.22
C VAL A 178 -5.72 25.64 -9.90
N LYS A 179 -5.98 26.50 -8.91
CA LYS A 179 -5.50 26.33 -7.53
C LYS A 179 -6.68 26.17 -6.58
N ILE A 180 -6.61 25.19 -5.66
CA ILE A 180 -7.51 25.06 -4.52
C ILE A 180 -6.74 25.46 -3.26
N SER A 181 -7.26 26.45 -2.53
CA SER A 181 -6.72 27.02 -1.29
C SER A 181 -7.80 27.92 -0.70
N ASP A 182 -7.71 28.31 0.57
CA ASP A 182 -8.61 29.28 1.20
C ASP A 182 -8.45 30.71 0.62
N ASN A 183 -7.32 30.98 -0.07
CA ASN A 183 -7.05 32.20 -0.83
C ASN A 183 -6.63 31.88 -2.29
N PRO A 184 -7.54 31.37 -3.13
CA PRO A 184 -7.17 30.77 -4.42
C PRO A 184 -6.57 31.75 -5.44
N ASP A 185 -6.87 33.04 -5.34
CA ASP A 185 -6.41 34.07 -6.28
C ASP A 185 -5.14 34.81 -5.80
N VAL A 186 -4.56 34.42 -4.64
CA VAL A 186 -3.36 35.04 -4.02
C VAL A 186 -2.34 33.94 -3.73
N SER A 187 -1.05 34.18 -4.03
CA SER A 187 0.02 33.26 -3.60
C SER A 187 0.41 33.56 -2.16
N GLU A 188 0.48 32.53 -1.35
CA GLU A 188 0.81 32.55 0.06
C GLU A 188 2.17 31.88 0.34
N SER A 189 2.60 31.88 1.59
CA SER A 189 3.86 31.23 2.01
C SER A 189 3.65 29.78 2.44
N GLU A 190 2.61 29.13 1.91
CA GLU A 190 2.24 27.76 2.19
C GLU A 190 2.97 26.78 1.28
N PRO A 191 3.14 25.52 1.69
CA PRO A 191 3.64 24.48 0.81
C PRO A 191 2.75 24.31 -0.42
N GLN A 192 3.38 24.17 -1.58
CA GLN A 192 2.71 24.00 -2.86
C GLN A 192 2.84 22.55 -3.34
N ILE A 193 1.73 21.96 -3.80
CA ILE A 193 1.70 20.63 -4.41
C ILE A 193 1.13 20.74 -5.82
N LEU A 194 1.76 20.01 -6.75
CA LEU A 194 1.30 19.89 -8.14
C LEU A 194 0.62 18.53 -8.34
N TYR A 195 -0.58 18.55 -8.90
CA TYR A 195 -1.27 17.39 -9.44
C TYR A 195 -1.48 17.59 -10.94
N SER A 196 -0.88 16.74 -11.75
CA SER A 196 -1.06 16.74 -13.20
C SER A 196 -1.65 15.42 -13.69
N ALA A 197 -2.34 15.45 -14.84
CA ALA A 197 -2.87 14.25 -15.49
C ALA A 197 -2.80 14.37 -17.02
N LEU A 198 -3.06 13.26 -17.71
CA LEU A 198 -3.10 13.19 -19.16
C LEU A 198 -1.84 13.74 -19.86
N HIS A 199 -0.65 13.37 -19.37
CA HIS A 199 0.56 13.45 -20.21
C HIS A 199 0.38 12.58 -21.46
N HIS A 200 -0.25 11.40 -21.27
CA HIS A 200 -0.63 10.52 -22.36
C HIS A 200 -2.14 10.54 -22.56
N ALA A 201 -2.55 10.74 -23.79
CA ALA A 201 -3.94 10.98 -24.17
C ALA A 201 -4.87 9.76 -24.00
N ARG A 202 -4.33 8.55 -23.84
CA ARG A 202 -5.09 7.30 -23.66
C ARG A 202 -5.34 6.91 -22.22
N GLU A 203 -5.08 7.82 -21.24
CA GLU A 203 -5.06 7.54 -19.81
C GLU A 203 -6.11 8.35 -19.01
N PRO A 204 -7.42 8.27 -19.36
CA PRO A 204 -8.43 9.18 -18.84
C PRO A 204 -8.82 8.94 -17.37
N ALA A 205 -8.48 7.79 -16.77
CA ALA A 205 -8.72 7.57 -15.35
C ALA A 205 -7.88 8.51 -14.48
N SER A 206 -6.68 8.92 -14.96
CA SER A 206 -5.84 9.93 -14.31
C SER A 206 -6.54 11.28 -14.17
N LEU A 207 -7.32 11.71 -15.17
CA LEU A 207 -8.15 12.90 -15.13
C LEU A 207 -9.35 12.73 -14.20
N SER A 208 -10.06 11.60 -14.32
CA SER A 208 -11.32 11.37 -13.57
C SER A 208 -11.08 11.44 -12.06
N GLN A 209 -9.98 10.83 -11.57
CA GLN A 209 -9.65 10.88 -10.15
C GLN A 209 -9.26 12.29 -9.67
N LEU A 210 -8.63 13.14 -10.52
CA LEU A 210 -8.36 14.54 -10.14
C LEU A 210 -9.66 15.34 -10.03
N ILE A 211 -10.60 15.18 -10.96
CA ILE A 211 -11.92 15.83 -10.90
C ILE A 211 -12.68 15.39 -9.65
N PHE A 212 -12.64 14.09 -9.31
CA PHE A 212 -13.23 13.55 -8.09
C PHE A 212 -12.61 14.19 -6.83
N TYR A 213 -11.27 14.22 -6.75
CA TYR A 213 -10.54 14.80 -5.63
C TYR A 213 -10.83 16.29 -5.46
N MET A 214 -10.84 17.05 -6.56
CA MET A 214 -11.15 18.48 -6.53
C MET A 214 -12.57 18.75 -5.99
N TRP A 215 -13.59 18.02 -6.47
CA TRP A 215 -14.95 18.11 -5.94
C TRP A 215 -15.01 17.71 -4.47
N TYR A 216 -14.30 16.65 -4.07
CA TYR A 216 -14.26 16.21 -2.69
C TYR A 216 -13.74 17.29 -1.76
N LEU A 217 -12.63 17.93 -2.11
CA LEU A 217 -12.08 19.05 -1.33
C LEU A 217 -13.07 20.21 -1.21
N LEU A 218 -13.71 20.60 -2.31
CA LEU A 218 -14.62 21.75 -2.35
C LEU A 218 -15.91 21.51 -1.56
N GLU A 219 -16.50 20.32 -1.68
CA GLU A 219 -17.77 19.99 -1.02
C GLU A 219 -17.60 19.73 0.49
N ASN A 220 -16.45 19.21 0.93
CA ASN A 220 -16.21 18.86 2.33
C ASN A 220 -15.48 19.92 3.14
N TYR A 221 -15.07 21.05 2.53
CA TYR A 221 -14.31 22.10 3.22
C TYR A 221 -14.97 22.62 4.51
N ASP A 222 -16.28 22.82 4.50
CA ASP A 222 -17.00 23.35 5.67
C ASP A 222 -17.41 22.27 6.68
N THR A 223 -17.35 20.99 6.33
CA THR A 223 -17.90 19.87 7.13
C THR A 223 -16.85 18.91 7.65
N ASP A 224 -15.70 18.78 6.96
CA ASP A 224 -14.59 17.91 7.33
C ASP A 224 -13.39 18.74 7.82
N PRO A 225 -13.01 18.64 9.11
CA PRO A 225 -11.88 19.36 9.67
C PRO A 225 -10.53 19.03 9.00
N GLU A 226 -10.35 17.78 8.48
CA GLU A 226 -9.14 17.38 7.78
C GLU A 226 -9.05 18.09 6.43
N VAL A 227 -10.11 18.04 5.63
CA VAL A 227 -10.20 18.75 4.34
C VAL A 227 -10.01 20.26 4.54
N LYS A 228 -10.68 20.82 5.55
CA LYS A 228 -10.54 22.24 5.86
C LYS A 228 -9.08 22.61 6.14
N ASN A 229 -8.42 21.83 6.99
CA ASN A 229 -7.03 22.08 7.33
C ASN A 229 -6.09 21.95 6.10
N ILE A 230 -6.29 20.95 5.25
CA ILE A 230 -5.52 20.78 4.01
C ILE A 230 -5.64 22.05 3.15
N VAL A 231 -6.85 22.53 2.93
CA VAL A 231 -7.12 23.71 2.08
C VAL A 231 -6.64 25.03 2.71
N ASP A 232 -6.69 25.13 4.05
CA ASP A 232 -6.23 26.32 4.81
C ASP A 232 -4.68 26.38 4.96
N GLN A 233 -3.95 25.30 4.69
CA GLN A 233 -2.51 25.21 4.99
C GLN A 233 -1.66 24.79 3.77
N THR A 234 -2.28 24.61 2.60
CA THR A 234 -1.59 24.11 1.41
C THR A 234 -2.18 24.69 0.14
N GLU A 235 -1.35 25.19 -0.74
CA GLU A 235 -1.76 25.57 -2.09
C GLU A 235 -1.73 24.33 -3.00
N LEU A 236 -2.90 23.80 -3.39
CA LEU A 236 -3.04 22.64 -4.25
C LEU A 236 -3.25 23.08 -5.71
N TYR A 237 -2.27 22.84 -6.56
CA TYR A 237 -2.30 23.19 -7.98
C TYR A 237 -2.65 22.00 -8.84
N PHE A 238 -3.63 22.15 -9.73
CA PHE A 238 -4.12 21.11 -10.64
C PHE A 238 -3.90 21.50 -12.08
N VAL A 239 -3.27 20.61 -12.85
CA VAL A 239 -3.13 20.67 -14.31
C VAL A 239 -3.82 19.41 -14.89
N PRO A 240 -5.17 19.44 -15.03
CA PRO A 240 -5.92 18.20 -15.31
C PRO A 240 -5.62 17.58 -16.67
N VAL A 241 -5.22 18.39 -17.67
CA VAL A 241 -4.95 17.93 -19.04
C VAL A 241 -3.67 18.57 -19.57
N VAL A 242 -2.56 17.85 -19.46
CA VAL A 242 -1.26 18.28 -20.00
C VAL A 242 -1.22 18.19 -21.52
N ASN A 243 -1.92 17.21 -22.11
CA ASN A 243 -1.93 16.92 -23.55
C ASN A 243 -3.34 17.05 -24.17
N PRO A 244 -3.89 18.28 -24.28
CA PRO A 244 -5.23 18.48 -24.81
C PRO A 244 -5.40 18.07 -26.28
N ASP A 245 -4.37 18.26 -27.11
CA ASP A 245 -4.46 17.95 -28.54
C ASP A 245 -4.54 16.42 -28.79
N GLY A 246 -3.73 15.64 -28.05
CA GLY A 246 -3.79 14.18 -28.10
C GLY A 246 -5.12 13.63 -27.58
N TYR A 247 -5.65 14.25 -26.51
CA TYR A 247 -6.93 13.85 -25.94
C TYR A 247 -8.12 14.15 -26.87
N LEU A 248 -8.16 15.34 -27.44
CA LEU A 248 -9.14 15.72 -28.49
C LEU A 248 -9.10 14.78 -29.71
N TYR A 249 -7.91 14.26 -30.04
CA TYR A 249 -7.79 13.29 -31.13
C TYR A 249 -8.46 11.96 -30.76
N ASN A 250 -8.28 11.46 -29.54
CA ASN A 250 -8.98 10.27 -29.07
C ASN A 250 -10.50 10.48 -29.02
N GLU A 251 -10.97 11.65 -28.56
CA GLU A 251 -12.41 11.98 -28.58
C GLU A 251 -12.99 11.92 -29.99
N LYS A 252 -12.26 12.45 -30.97
CA LYS A 252 -12.68 12.47 -32.38
C LYS A 252 -12.74 11.07 -32.97
N THR A 253 -11.72 10.24 -32.74
CA THR A 253 -11.61 8.90 -33.34
C THR A 253 -12.47 7.88 -32.59
N ASP A 254 -12.65 8.09 -31.30
CA ASP A 254 -13.27 7.16 -30.36
C ASP A 254 -14.23 7.86 -29.38
N PRO A 255 -15.32 8.46 -29.88
CA PRO A 255 -16.20 9.33 -29.07
C PRO A 255 -16.94 8.59 -27.95
N ASN A 256 -16.91 7.27 -27.92
CA ASN A 256 -17.47 6.45 -26.84
C ASN A 256 -16.38 5.89 -25.92
N GLY A 257 -15.16 6.41 -25.99
CA GLY A 257 -13.99 5.92 -25.27
C GLY A 257 -13.27 4.75 -25.95
N GLY A 258 -12.15 4.33 -25.38
CA GLY A 258 -11.31 3.27 -25.94
C GLY A 258 -10.36 3.73 -27.02
N GLY A 259 -10.00 5.01 -27.07
CA GLY A 259 -8.99 5.56 -27.96
C GLY A 259 -7.58 5.31 -27.44
N PHE A 260 -6.69 4.75 -28.26
CA PHE A 260 -5.35 4.34 -27.85
C PHE A 260 -4.21 5.27 -28.28
N TRP A 261 -4.52 6.47 -28.77
CA TRP A 261 -3.49 7.46 -29.09
C TRP A 261 -2.83 7.99 -27.82
N ARG A 262 -1.51 7.84 -27.69
CA ARG A 262 -0.70 8.20 -26.51
C ARG A 262 -0.17 9.62 -26.56
N LYS A 263 0.50 9.99 -27.68
CA LYS A 263 1.34 11.18 -27.84
C LYS A 263 0.54 12.47 -27.98
N ASN A 264 1.22 13.63 -28.02
CA ASN A 264 0.59 14.87 -28.50
C ASN A 264 0.28 14.78 -30.01
N ARG A 265 -0.07 15.90 -30.67
CA ARG A 265 -0.44 15.87 -32.09
C ARG A 265 0.49 16.66 -32.98
N ARG A 266 1.71 16.99 -32.52
CA ARG A 266 2.68 17.73 -33.31
C ARG A 266 2.97 17.04 -34.65
N GLY A 267 2.81 17.79 -35.77
CA GLY A 267 3.05 17.29 -37.12
C GLY A 267 2.22 16.06 -37.49
N GLY A 268 1.20 15.71 -36.72
CA GLY A 268 0.34 14.54 -36.90
C GLY A 268 0.95 13.21 -36.38
N PHE A 269 2.26 13.08 -36.30
CA PHE A 269 2.93 11.89 -35.74
C PHE A 269 3.07 11.94 -34.21
N GLY A 270 3.06 13.15 -33.63
CA GLY A 270 3.10 13.37 -32.18
C GLY A 270 4.46 13.07 -31.52
N VAL A 271 4.63 13.60 -30.31
CA VAL A 271 5.77 13.39 -29.41
C VAL A 271 5.22 12.87 -28.08
N ASP A 272 5.95 11.96 -27.45
CA ASP A 272 5.67 11.50 -26.09
C ASP A 272 6.09 12.57 -25.09
N ASN A 273 5.10 13.22 -24.45
CA ASN A 273 5.36 14.29 -23.51
C ASN A 273 6.14 13.81 -22.28
N ASN A 274 5.97 12.54 -21.88
CA ASN A 274 6.72 11.95 -20.75
C ASN A 274 8.07 11.32 -21.18
N ARG A 275 8.61 11.74 -22.33
CA ARG A 275 9.97 11.49 -22.82
C ARG A 275 10.65 12.79 -23.33
N ASN A 276 9.97 13.92 -23.20
CA ASN A 276 10.47 15.21 -23.72
C ASN A 276 11.01 16.15 -22.63
N TYR A 277 11.04 15.73 -21.36
CA TYR A 277 11.75 16.43 -20.29
C TYR A 277 13.25 16.14 -20.32
N ASP A 278 14.03 16.87 -19.51
CA ASP A 278 15.45 16.63 -19.32
C ASP A 278 15.83 16.82 -17.84
N TYR A 279 16.77 16.06 -17.39
CA TYR A 279 17.41 16.15 -16.10
C TYR A 279 18.92 16.23 -16.30
N HIS A 280 19.57 17.20 -15.68
CA HIS A 280 21.02 17.36 -15.76
C HIS A 280 21.67 16.67 -14.56
N VAL A 281 22.24 15.48 -14.79
CA VAL A 281 22.89 14.68 -13.73
C VAL A 281 23.98 15.49 -13.03
N GLY A 282 23.85 15.66 -11.71
CA GLY A 282 24.78 16.47 -10.92
C GLY A 282 24.75 17.97 -11.23
N GLY A 283 23.72 18.45 -11.91
CA GLY A 283 23.61 19.85 -12.32
C GLY A 283 24.48 20.24 -13.52
N ASP A 284 25.08 19.26 -14.21
CA ASP A 284 25.91 19.50 -15.42
C ASP A 284 25.05 19.48 -16.68
N PRO A 285 24.85 20.63 -17.38
CA PRO A 285 24.10 20.67 -18.63
C PRO A 285 24.63 19.76 -19.74
N ALA A 286 25.89 19.33 -19.67
CA ALA A 286 26.47 18.39 -20.62
C ALA A 286 26.11 16.93 -20.30
N ALA A 287 25.54 16.66 -19.12
CA ALA A 287 25.11 15.35 -18.66
C ALA A 287 23.57 15.23 -18.66
N GLY A 288 22.87 15.85 -19.62
CA GLY A 288 21.44 15.70 -19.82
C GLY A 288 21.06 14.26 -20.18
N ILE A 289 19.92 13.77 -19.68
CA ILE A 289 19.44 12.40 -19.90
C ILE A 289 18.48 12.28 -21.10
N TRP A 290 17.97 13.40 -21.62
CA TRP A 290 17.02 13.39 -22.73
C TRP A 290 17.52 12.56 -23.93
N GLY A 291 16.62 11.79 -24.54
CA GLY A 291 16.96 10.90 -25.66
C GLY A 291 17.78 9.67 -25.26
N GLY A 292 17.91 9.41 -23.95
CA GLY A 292 18.59 8.25 -23.39
C GLY A 292 17.77 6.96 -23.46
N VAL A 293 18.02 6.04 -22.53
CA VAL A 293 17.33 4.75 -22.45
C VAL A 293 15.82 4.95 -22.32
N GLY A 294 15.00 4.08 -22.91
CA GLY A 294 13.55 4.15 -22.87
C GLY A 294 12.93 5.27 -23.73
N ALA A 295 13.74 6.05 -24.46
CA ALA A 295 13.30 7.08 -25.37
C ALA A 295 13.65 6.74 -26.83
N SER A 296 12.74 6.99 -27.77
CA SER A 296 12.95 6.72 -29.20
C SER A 296 13.21 7.99 -29.99
N GLY A 297 14.18 7.93 -30.90
CA GLY A 297 14.39 8.96 -31.93
C GLY A 297 13.51 8.79 -33.17
N ASN A 298 12.66 7.76 -33.24
CA ASN A 298 11.79 7.46 -34.39
C ASN A 298 10.37 8.03 -34.14
N PRO A 299 9.89 8.99 -34.98
CA PRO A 299 8.54 9.56 -34.83
C PRO A 299 7.39 8.57 -34.89
N ASN A 300 7.60 7.39 -35.45
CA ASN A 300 6.55 6.36 -35.54
C ASN A 300 6.38 5.55 -34.26
N ASN A 301 7.33 5.64 -33.32
CA ASN A 301 7.23 4.93 -32.05
C ASN A 301 6.43 5.75 -31.02
N ASP A 302 5.74 5.06 -30.15
CA ASP A 302 4.96 5.68 -29.06
C ASP A 302 5.84 6.44 -28.07
N THR A 303 7.11 6.03 -27.87
CA THR A 303 8.10 6.66 -26.98
C THR A 303 8.97 7.72 -27.68
N TYR A 304 8.54 8.29 -28.82
CA TYR A 304 9.30 9.32 -29.53
C TYR A 304 9.49 10.57 -28.68
N CYS A 305 10.75 10.90 -28.37
CA CYS A 305 11.12 11.95 -27.42
C CYS A 305 11.17 13.38 -28.00
N GLY A 306 10.84 13.57 -29.30
CA GLY A 306 10.91 14.87 -29.95
C GLY A 306 12.27 15.17 -30.58
N SER A 307 12.45 16.42 -30.99
CA SER A 307 13.67 16.88 -31.69
C SER A 307 14.77 17.42 -30.76
N SER A 308 14.40 17.79 -29.56
CA SER A 308 15.27 18.27 -28.47
C SER A 308 14.49 18.20 -27.14
N PRO A 309 15.17 18.26 -25.98
CA PRO A 309 14.45 18.39 -24.72
C PRO A 309 13.57 19.64 -24.73
N PHE A 310 12.39 19.53 -24.14
CA PHE A 310 11.39 20.60 -24.11
C PHE A 310 11.04 21.18 -25.48
N SER A 311 11.07 20.36 -26.55
CA SER A 311 10.65 20.81 -27.89
C SER A 311 9.15 21.03 -27.99
N GLU A 312 8.37 20.45 -27.10
CA GLU A 312 6.92 20.50 -27.13
C GLU A 312 6.39 21.67 -26.27
N ALA A 313 5.33 22.31 -26.77
CA ALA A 313 4.73 23.44 -26.05
C ALA A 313 4.15 23.04 -24.70
N GLU A 314 3.62 21.84 -24.60
CA GLU A 314 3.12 21.21 -23.39
C GLU A 314 4.24 21.07 -22.34
N ASN A 315 5.38 20.54 -22.74
CA ASN A 315 6.55 20.39 -21.86
C ASN A 315 7.20 21.74 -21.49
N MET A 316 7.20 22.72 -22.41
CA MET A 316 7.64 24.09 -22.09
C MET A 316 6.71 24.77 -21.09
N ALA A 317 5.39 24.52 -21.20
CA ALA A 317 4.41 25.02 -20.25
C ALA A 317 4.66 24.45 -18.85
N MET A 318 4.77 23.13 -18.74
CA MET A 318 5.04 22.44 -17.47
C MET A 318 6.39 22.88 -16.86
N LYS A 319 7.45 22.97 -17.68
CA LYS A 319 8.75 23.52 -17.25
C LYS A 319 8.61 24.91 -16.67
N TRP A 320 7.97 25.84 -17.38
CA TRP A 320 7.74 27.19 -16.90
C TRP A 320 6.94 27.21 -15.61
N PHE A 321 5.90 26.34 -15.51
CA PHE A 321 5.05 26.27 -14.32
C PHE A 321 5.83 25.82 -13.11
N VAL A 322 6.63 24.77 -13.24
CA VAL A 322 7.51 24.26 -12.19
C VAL A 322 8.58 25.27 -11.75
N GLU A 323 9.19 26.00 -12.73
CA GLU A 323 10.24 27.00 -12.46
C GLU A 323 9.71 28.32 -11.88
N ASN A 324 8.40 28.57 -11.89
CA ASN A 324 7.78 29.79 -11.37
C ASN A 324 6.90 29.54 -10.13
N HIS A 325 6.94 28.35 -9.56
CA HIS A 325 6.29 27.97 -8.30
C HIS A 325 7.29 27.27 -7.40
N ASN A 326 6.94 27.15 -6.10
CA ASN A 326 7.79 26.50 -5.09
C ASN A 326 7.17 25.16 -4.65
N PHE A 327 6.94 24.27 -5.61
CA PHE A 327 6.38 22.96 -5.32
C PHE A 327 7.31 22.15 -4.41
N VAL A 328 6.75 21.52 -3.38
CA VAL A 328 7.47 20.57 -2.50
C VAL A 328 7.22 19.13 -2.92
N MET A 329 6.04 18.85 -3.48
CA MET A 329 5.66 17.55 -4.02
C MET A 329 4.96 17.72 -5.38
N ALA A 330 5.02 16.67 -6.21
CA ALA A 330 4.29 16.59 -7.45
C ALA A 330 3.76 15.17 -7.67
N PHE A 331 2.52 15.07 -8.19
CA PHE A 331 1.90 13.82 -8.61
C PHE A 331 1.53 13.92 -10.08
N ASN A 332 2.30 13.21 -10.92
CA ASN A 332 2.10 13.13 -12.35
C ASN A 332 1.27 11.86 -12.64
N ASN A 333 -0.06 12.02 -12.67
CA ASN A 333 -0.98 10.89 -12.72
C ASN A 333 -1.06 10.29 -14.13
N HIS A 334 -0.86 8.98 -14.19
CA HIS A 334 -0.89 8.13 -15.36
C HIS A 334 -1.88 6.96 -15.19
N THR A 335 -1.94 6.08 -16.17
CA THR A 335 -2.67 4.81 -16.21
C THR A 335 -1.85 3.83 -17.06
N SER A 336 -1.52 2.62 -16.66
CA SER A 336 -2.15 1.73 -15.70
C SER A 336 -1.14 0.83 -15.00
N GLY A 337 -1.56 0.12 -13.94
CA GLY A 337 -0.74 -0.90 -13.32
C GLY A 337 -0.88 -0.98 -11.80
N ASP A 338 -1.65 -0.05 -11.16
CA ASP A 338 -1.80 0.09 -9.72
C ASP A 338 -0.44 0.23 -9.01
N LEU A 339 0.37 1.19 -9.51
CA LEU A 339 1.72 1.47 -9.04
C LEU A 339 1.84 2.91 -8.53
N LEU A 340 2.77 3.14 -7.61
CA LEU A 340 3.28 4.46 -7.25
C LEU A 340 4.78 4.50 -7.52
N LEU A 341 5.17 5.17 -8.58
CA LEU A 341 6.55 5.26 -9.03
C LEU A 341 7.22 6.52 -8.46
N TYR A 342 8.55 6.44 -8.21
CA TYR A 342 9.38 7.56 -7.74
C TYR A 342 10.78 7.53 -8.38
N PRO A 343 11.52 8.66 -8.40
CA PRO A 343 12.85 8.75 -9.01
C PRO A 343 13.90 7.78 -8.41
N TYR A 344 14.86 7.31 -9.21
CA TYR A 344 15.09 7.76 -10.59
C TYR A 344 14.39 6.88 -11.62
N GLY A 345 13.94 7.51 -12.73
CA GLY A 345 13.44 6.84 -13.91
C GLY A 345 14.54 6.48 -14.91
N TYR A 346 15.58 7.31 -15.08
CA TYR A 346 16.59 7.13 -16.13
C TYR A 346 17.61 6.01 -15.83
N THR A 347 17.73 5.53 -14.61
CA THR A 347 18.74 4.53 -14.23
C THR A 347 18.35 3.73 -12.99
N ASN A 348 18.65 2.43 -13.03
CA ASN A 348 18.55 1.52 -11.86
C ASN A 348 19.93 1.21 -11.24
N ASN A 349 21.03 1.85 -11.71
CA ASN A 349 22.37 1.61 -11.18
C ASN A 349 22.68 2.41 -9.90
N ILE A 350 21.91 3.43 -9.62
CA ILE A 350 22.03 4.28 -8.44
C ILE A 350 20.63 4.63 -7.94
N VAL A 351 20.50 4.79 -6.64
CA VAL A 351 19.31 5.34 -6.00
C VAL A 351 19.49 6.84 -5.74
N SER A 352 18.39 7.55 -5.55
CA SER A 352 18.44 8.98 -5.23
C SER A 352 19.05 9.21 -3.84
N PRO A 353 19.63 10.38 -3.55
CA PRO A 353 20.07 10.74 -2.20
C PRO A 353 18.95 10.70 -1.14
N ASP A 354 17.70 10.82 -1.56
CA ASP A 354 16.52 10.81 -0.71
C ASP A 354 15.72 9.49 -0.83
N ASP A 355 16.34 8.41 -1.27
CA ASP A 355 15.68 7.12 -1.52
C ASP A 355 14.91 6.61 -0.28
N ALA A 356 15.51 6.70 0.91
CA ALA A 356 14.83 6.36 2.16
C ALA A 356 13.57 7.20 2.40
N LEU A 357 13.54 8.47 1.98
CA LEU A 357 12.36 9.32 2.10
C LEU A 357 11.30 8.88 1.08
N PHE A 358 11.69 8.65 -0.18
CA PHE A 358 10.78 8.15 -1.20
C PHE A 358 10.13 6.83 -0.78
N GLN A 359 10.91 5.87 -0.30
CA GLN A 359 10.39 4.59 0.18
C GLN A 359 9.36 4.77 1.31
N ASN A 360 9.72 5.50 2.37
CA ASN A 360 8.83 5.68 3.53
C ASN A 360 7.57 6.50 3.22
N VAL A 361 7.68 7.51 2.38
CA VAL A 361 6.53 8.33 1.93
C VAL A 361 5.62 7.51 1.03
N SER A 362 6.17 6.82 0.02
CA SER A 362 5.36 6.00 -0.90
C SER A 362 4.70 4.82 -0.19
N GLU A 363 5.38 4.16 0.76
CA GLU A 363 4.81 3.10 1.59
C GLU A 363 3.54 3.57 2.33
N GLU A 364 3.60 4.73 2.97
CA GLU A 364 2.42 5.30 3.65
C GLU A 364 1.33 5.68 2.64
N LEU A 365 1.69 6.31 1.51
CA LEU A 365 0.73 6.75 0.50
C LEU A 365 -0.07 5.59 -0.11
N VAL A 366 0.55 4.42 -0.29
CA VAL A 366 -0.13 3.24 -0.85
C VAL A 366 -0.70 2.29 0.20
N SER A 367 -0.53 2.57 1.48
CA SER A 367 -0.90 1.66 2.58
C SER A 367 -2.38 1.24 2.59
N ARG A 368 -3.27 1.96 1.86
CA ARG A 368 -4.72 1.72 1.85
C ARG A 368 -5.32 1.42 0.48
N ASN A 369 -4.54 1.43 -0.60
CA ASN A 369 -5.06 1.20 -1.95
C ASN A 369 -4.48 -0.04 -2.64
N GLY A 370 -3.51 -0.71 -2.03
CA GLY A 370 -2.91 -1.92 -2.58
C GLY A 370 -1.98 -1.67 -3.78
N PHE A 371 -1.57 -0.43 -4.03
CA PHE A 371 -0.59 -0.12 -5.08
C PHE A 371 0.81 -0.56 -4.66
N ASP A 372 1.61 -1.00 -5.63
CA ASP A 372 3.03 -1.21 -5.42
C ASP A 372 3.79 0.12 -5.46
N ASN A 373 4.68 0.36 -4.49
CA ASN A 373 5.59 1.50 -4.50
C ASN A 373 6.97 1.05 -4.98
N ILE A 374 7.40 1.57 -6.13
CA ILE A 374 8.63 1.12 -6.80
C ILE A 374 9.42 2.31 -7.33
N MET A 375 10.76 2.29 -7.22
CA MET A 375 11.61 3.18 -8.00
C MET A 375 11.35 2.96 -9.49
N SER A 376 11.04 4.01 -10.25
CA SER A 376 10.60 3.93 -11.66
C SER A 376 11.53 3.08 -12.53
N ALA A 377 12.85 3.25 -12.40
CA ALA A 377 13.82 2.44 -13.11
C ALA A 377 13.91 0.98 -12.63
N GLY A 378 13.24 0.64 -11.52
CA GLY A 378 13.09 -0.75 -11.06
C GLY A 378 12.20 -1.58 -11.99
N LEU A 379 11.21 -0.96 -12.64
CA LEU A 379 10.45 -1.58 -13.72
C LEU A 379 11.34 -1.71 -14.97
N TYR A 380 11.79 -0.60 -15.48
CA TYR A 380 12.80 -0.48 -16.53
C TYR A 380 13.29 0.97 -16.58
N PRO A 381 14.57 1.23 -16.93
CA PRO A 381 15.05 2.59 -17.07
C PRO A 381 14.40 3.32 -18.26
N ALA A 382 13.87 4.53 -18.00
CA ALA A 382 13.27 5.40 -19.03
C ALA A 382 13.67 6.86 -18.78
N ALA A 383 14.37 7.45 -19.72
CA ALA A 383 14.87 8.82 -19.63
C ALA A 383 13.90 9.84 -20.21
N GLY A 384 13.88 11.05 -19.63
CA GLY A 384 13.09 12.18 -20.11
C GLY A 384 11.68 12.24 -19.55
N ASP A 385 11.44 11.62 -18.40
CA ASP A 385 10.19 11.71 -17.64
C ASP A 385 10.07 12.99 -16.81
N SER A 386 8.86 13.27 -16.34
CA SER A 386 8.54 14.44 -15.51
C SER A 386 9.16 14.37 -14.12
N ASP A 387 9.25 13.17 -13.53
CA ASP A 387 9.68 12.99 -12.14
C ASP A 387 11.18 13.26 -11.98
N ASP A 388 12.02 12.74 -12.88
CA ASP A 388 13.46 13.00 -12.90
C ASP A 388 13.76 14.50 -13.13
N PHE A 389 12.98 15.19 -13.98
CA PHE A 389 13.10 16.63 -14.17
C PHE A 389 12.75 17.37 -12.89
N MET A 390 11.60 17.08 -12.26
CA MET A 390 11.12 17.81 -11.08
C MET A 390 11.98 17.55 -9.84
N TYR A 391 12.44 16.32 -9.66
CA TYR A 391 13.28 15.98 -8.53
C TYR A 391 14.74 16.45 -8.73
N GLY A 392 15.29 16.26 -9.90
CA GLY A 392 16.75 16.32 -10.13
C GLY A 392 17.29 17.63 -10.66
N THR A 393 16.49 18.43 -11.39
CA THR A 393 16.98 19.67 -12.00
C THR A 393 17.05 20.81 -11.00
N VAL A 394 17.92 20.68 -10.01
CA VAL A 394 18.17 21.71 -9.01
C VAL A 394 18.98 22.85 -9.64
N GLY A 395 18.47 24.07 -9.55
CA GLY A 395 19.14 25.28 -10.05
C GLY A 395 18.26 26.15 -10.94
N THR A 396 17.21 25.61 -11.55
CA THR A 396 16.12 26.36 -12.19
C THR A 396 14.86 26.39 -11.30
N HIS A 397 14.73 25.41 -10.41
CA HIS A 397 13.72 25.33 -9.36
C HIS A 397 14.30 24.59 -8.14
N ASP A 398 13.62 24.63 -7.01
CA ASP A 398 13.96 23.82 -5.84
C ASP A 398 13.60 22.34 -6.08
N LYS A 399 14.18 21.45 -5.25
CA LYS A 399 13.91 20.01 -5.31
C LYS A 399 12.41 19.75 -5.04
N ILE A 400 11.78 18.95 -5.92
CA ILE A 400 10.39 18.52 -5.79
C ILE A 400 10.36 17.01 -5.61
N TYR A 401 9.71 16.51 -4.57
CA TYR A 401 9.48 15.07 -4.40
C TYR A 401 8.34 14.65 -5.34
N ALA A 402 8.73 14.20 -6.53
CA ALA A 402 7.80 13.84 -7.60
C ALA A 402 7.48 12.35 -7.58
N PHE A 403 6.22 12.01 -7.88
CA PHE A 403 5.70 10.64 -7.94
C PHE A 403 4.81 10.48 -9.16
N THR A 404 4.80 9.28 -9.73
CA THR A 404 3.87 8.89 -10.79
C THR A 404 2.94 7.78 -10.30
N PRO A 405 1.67 8.09 -9.95
CA PRO A 405 0.64 7.07 -9.79
C PRO A 405 0.22 6.52 -11.15
N GLU A 406 0.32 5.19 -11.35
CA GLU A 406 -0.16 4.44 -12.52
C GLU A 406 -1.47 3.76 -12.17
N ILE A 407 -2.59 4.41 -12.41
CA ILE A 407 -3.90 4.18 -11.81
C ILE A 407 -4.72 3.16 -12.62
N GLY A 408 -5.28 2.15 -11.94
CA GLY A 408 -6.22 1.20 -12.52
C GLY A 408 -5.58 0.10 -13.38
N PRO A 409 -6.36 -0.95 -13.73
CA PRO A 409 -5.84 -2.20 -14.31
C PRO A 409 -5.62 -2.17 -15.83
N SER A 410 -5.99 -1.08 -16.52
CA SER A 410 -5.91 -0.92 -17.97
C SER A 410 -5.98 0.55 -18.37
N PHE A 411 -5.67 0.90 -19.62
CA PHE A 411 -5.82 2.30 -20.10
C PHE A 411 -7.27 2.80 -20.03
N TRP A 412 -8.24 1.91 -20.26
CA TRP A 412 -9.65 2.23 -20.26
C TRP A 412 -10.42 1.27 -19.34
N PRO A 413 -10.37 1.43 -18.00
CA PRO A 413 -11.27 0.72 -17.11
C PRO A 413 -12.75 0.93 -17.47
N PRO A 414 -13.64 -0.07 -17.33
CA PRO A 414 -15.06 0.10 -17.59
C PRO A 414 -15.72 1.20 -16.73
N SER A 415 -16.77 1.81 -17.22
CA SER A 415 -17.41 2.96 -16.57
C SER A 415 -17.91 2.67 -15.15
N ASN A 416 -18.30 1.44 -14.85
CA ASN A 416 -18.74 1.02 -13.52
C ASN A 416 -17.61 0.87 -12.50
N GLU A 417 -16.34 0.92 -12.93
CA GLU A 417 -15.15 0.87 -12.05
C GLU A 417 -14.61 2.27 -11.72
N ILE A 418 -14.97 3.31 -12.51
CA ILE A 418 -14.35 4.65 -12.41
C ILE A 418 -14.48 5.24 -11.01
N GLU A 419 -15.66 5.22 -10.41
CA GLU A 419 -15.87 5.77 -9.07
C GLU A 419 -15.05 5.02 -8.00
N SER A 420 -14.95 3.69 -8.12
CA SER A 420 -14.15 2.89 -7.20
C SER A 420 -12.67 3.23 -7.32
N ILE A 421 -12.15 3.35 -8.55
CA ILE A 421 -10.76 3.77 -8.82
C ILE A 421 -10.51 5.18 -8.26
N CYS A 422 -11.45 6.11 -8.42
CA CYS A 422 -11.32 7.45 -7.83
C CYS A 422 -11.24 7.41 -6.30
N ARG A 423 -12.08 6.59 -5.64
CA ARG A 423 -12.06 6.41 -4.18
C ARG A 423 -10.75 5.78 -3.69
N GLN A 424 -10.15 4.83 -4.42
CA GLN A 424 -8.85 4.25 -4.08
C GLN A 424 -7.73 5.30 -4.02
N MET A 425 -7.83 6.38 -4.81
CA MET A 425 -6.84 7.45 -4.82
C MET A 425 -7.00 8.48 -3.69
N MET A 426 -8.12 8.48 -2.97
CA MET A 426 -8.43 9.55 -2.01
C MET A 426 -7.45 9.59 -0.83
N TYR A 427 -7.15 8.42 -0.23
CA TYR A 427 -6.19 8.37 0.88
C TYR A 427 -4.81 8.90 0.44
N LEU A 428 -4.32 8.46 -0.71
CA LEU A 428 -3.05 8.92 -1.29
C LEU A 428 -3.04 10.44 -1.45
N ASN A 429 -4.06 11.01 -2.10
CA ASN A 429 -4.13 12.43 -2.41
C ASN A 429 -4.23 13.31 -1.14
N LEU A 430 -5.08 12.94 -0.18
CA LEU A 430 -5.25 13.65 1.08
C LEU A 430 -3.99 13.55 1.96
N THR A 431 -3.39 12.36 2.05
CA THR A 431 -2.18 12.14 2.86
C THR A 431 -0.98 12.85 2.28
N ALA A 432 -0.82 12.88 0.95
CA ALA A 432 0.19 13.67 0.27
C ALA A 432 0.09 15.16 0.63
N ALA A 433 -1.13 15.71 0.64
CA ALA A 433 -1.35 17.11 1.02
C ALA A 433 -0.98 17.37 2.50
N LYS A 434 -1.25 16.43 3.41
CA LYS A 434 -0.81 16.51 4.81
C LYS A 434 0.71 16.44 4.96
N MET A 435 1.37 15.57 4.15
CA MET A 435 2.83 15.38 4.19
C MET A 435 3.62 16.61 3.72
N ALA A 436 3.05 17.47 2.91
CA ALA A 436 3.68 18.76 2.57
C ALA A 436 3.94 19.62 3.82
N ASN A 437 3.18 19.41 4.88
CA ASN A 437 3.25 20.10 6.16
C ASN A 437 3.92 19.24 7.25
N ASN A 438 3.64 19.55 8.52
CA ASN A 438 4.08 18.75 9.67
C ASN A 438 3.16 17.54 9.84
N TYR A 439 3.57 16.38 9.34
CA TYR A 439 2.78 15.14 9.37
C TYR A 439 3.50 14.02 10.10
N GLY A 440 2.78 13.34 10.98
CA GLY A 440 3.28 12.20 11.76
C GLY A 440 2.31 11.03 11.72
N VAL A 441 2.85 9.83 11.53
CA VAL A 441 2.10 8.57 11.55
C VAL A 441 2.30 7.90 12.89
N LEU A 442 1.20 7.55 13.56
CA LEU A 442 1.22 6.85 14.84
C LEU A 442 0.80 5.39 14.63
N ALA A 443 1.59 4.48 15.20
CA ALA A 443 1.24 3.06 15.30
C ALA A 443 1.07 2.65 16.76
N ASP A 444 -0.01 1.94 17.05
CA ASP A 444 -0.25 1.31 18.35
C ASP A 444 0.72 0.14 18.56
N LEU A 445 1.40 0.12 19.70
CA LEU A 445 2.34 -0.94 20.10
C LEU A 445 1.81 -1.80 21.23
N SER A 446 0.63 -1.49 21.77
CA SER A 446 0.04 -2.25 22.86
C SER A 446 -0.51 -3.59 22.38
N PRO A 447 -0.42 -4.67 23.20
CA PRO A 447 -1.05 -5.94 22.84
C PRO A 447 -2.58 -5.82 22.76
N GLN A 448 -3.23 -6.71 22.02
CA GLN A 448 -4.69 -6.75 21.91
C GLN A 448 -5.35 -6.99 23.29
N PHE A 449 -4.78 -7.86 24.13
CA PHE A 449 -5.27 -8.14 25.48
C PHE A 449 -4.51 -7.30 26.51
N VAL A 450 -5.25 -6.49 27.28
CA VAL A 450 -4.66 -5.53 28.24
C VAL A 450 -4.59 -6.03 29.68
N GLY A 451 -4.85 -7.31 29.91
CA GLY A 451 -4.78 -7.94 31.22
C GLY A 451 -5.96 -7.55 32.12
N SER A 452 -5.96 -8.07 33.35
CA SER A 452 -7.03 -7.87 34.36
C SER A 452 -6.73 -6.71 35.33
N ASN A 453 -5.63 -6.00 35.17
CA ASN A 453 -5.28 -4.85 35.99
C ASN A 453 -6.16 -3.65 35.65
N THR A 454 -6.53 -2.86 36.66
CA THR A 454 -7.30 -1.62 36.45
C THR A 454 -6.50 -0.49 35.82
N THR A 455 -5.26 -0.73 35.45
CA THR A 455 -4.42 0.22 34.71
C THR A 455 -3.57 -0.51 33.68
N PHE A 456 -3.42 0.06 32.48
CA PHE A 456 -2.48 -0.39 31.48
C PHE A 456 -1.87 0.82 30.74
N ASP A 457 -0.75 0.60 30.06
CA ASP A 457 -0.07 1.63 29.30
C ASP A 457 -0.41 1.47 27.81
N ALA A 458 -1.12 2.44 27.23
CA ALA A 458 -1.32 2.56 25.80
C ALA A 458 0.00 3.00 25.15
N ALA A 459 0.79 2.01 24.71
CA ALA A 459 2.10 2.23 24.11
C ALA A 459 1.95 2.52 22.59
N PHE A 460 2.78 3.41 22.07
CA PHE A 460 2.74 3.79 20.66
C PHE A 460 4.13 4.16 20.12
N SER A 461 4.26 4.16 18.81
CA SER A 461 5.35 4.83 18.08
C SER A 461 4.78 5.95 17.22
N LEU A 462 5.55 7.04 17.11
CA LEU A 462 5.26 8.16 16.22
C LEU A 462 6.44 8.33 15.26
N LYS A 463 6.18 8.31 13.95
CA LYS A 463 7.16 8.53 12.88
C LYS A 463 6.80 9.80 12.12
N ARG A 464 7.74 10.73 11.98
CA ARG A 464 7.52 11.93 11.18
C ARG A 464 7.76 11.64 9.69
N LEU A 465 6.75 11.91 8.84
CA LEU A 465 6.85 11.86 7.38
C LEU A 465 6.68 13.26 6.75
N GLY A 466 6.26 14.26 7.52
CA GLY A 466 6.09 15.62 7.05
C GLY A 466 7.37 16.27 6.54
N LEU A 467 7.27 16.96 5.39
CA LEU A 467 8.40 17.59 4.69
C LEU A 467 8.74 18.98 5.21
N SER A 468 7.79 19.67 5.84
CA SER A 468 7.96 21.00 6.41
C SER A 468 7.48 21.07 7.86
N GLY A 469 7.47 22.27 8.43
CA GLY A 469 7.02 22.52 9.81
C GLY A 469 8.06 22.22 10.88
N SER A 470 7.69 22.48 12.16
CA SER A 470 8.61 22.42 13.30
C SER A 470 9.04 21.00 13.69
N GLY A 471 8.27 19.99 13.35
CA GLY A 471 8.43 18.61 13.85
C GLY A 471 7.98 18.45 15.30
N ASP A 472 7.15 19.36 15.80
CA ASP A 472 6.56 19.28 17.13
C ASP A 472 5.23 18.52 17.07
N PHE A 473 5.02 17.60 18.00
CA PHE A 473 3.80 16.82 18.12
C PHE A 473 3.42 16.65 19.60
N THR A 474 2.13 16.65 19.84
CA THR A 474 1.56 16.23 21.12
C THR A 474 0.67 15.01 20.89
N VAL A 475 0.98 13.90 21.57
CA VAL A 475 0.12 12.71 21.56
C VAL A 475 -0.67 12.64 22.84
N SER A 476 -1.99 12.50 22.73
CA SER A 476 -2.91 12.30 23.84
C SER A 476 -3.85 11.15 23.53
N VAL A 477 -4.67 10.74 24.52
CA VAL A 477 -5.72 9.73 24.35
C VAL A 477 -7.07 10.34 24.66
N GLU A 478 -8.05 10.10 23.78
CA GLU A 478 -9.46 10.41 24.00
C GLU A 478 -10.22 9.10 24.20
N PRO A 479 -10.81 8.86 25.41
CA PRO A 479 -11.59 7.66 25.67
C PRO A 479 -12.89 7.65 24.86
N THR A 480 -13.21 6.53 24.21
CA THR A 480 -14.53 6.29 23.60
C THR A 480 -15.34 5.27 24.40
N SER A 481 -14.68 4.41 25.18
CA SER A 481 -15.32 3.48 26.12
C SER A 481 -15.55 4.10 27.50
N PRO A 482 -16.76 3.92 28.10
CA PRO A 482 -17.06 4.42 29.43
C PRO A 482 -16.27 3.71 30.55
N GLN A 483 -15.64 2.59 30.27
CA GLN A 483 -14.79 1.85 31.20
C GLN A 483 -13.49 2.58 31.54
N ILE A 484 -13.02 3.48 30.66
CA ILE A 484 -11.83 4.28 30.93
C ILE A 484 -12.23 5.43 31.86
N THR A 485 -11.73 5.38 33.09
CA THR A 485 -12.08 6.33 34.17
C THR A 485 -11.06 7.47 34.33
N ASN A 486 -9.84 7.24 33.86
CA ASN A 486 -8.78 8.25 33.88
C ASN A 486 -7.77 8.03 32.77
N VAL A 487 -7.24 9.13 32.23
CA VAL A 487 -6.22 9.15 31.18
C VAL A 487 -5.01 9.89 31.74
N GLY A 488 -3.82 9.32 31.53
CA GLY A 488 -2.55 9.94 31.88
C GLY A 488 -2.23 11.22 31.08
N PRO A 489 -1.15 11.93 31.40
CA PRO A 489 -0.77 13.13 30.69
C PRO A 489 -0.37 12.83 29.23
N SER A 490 -0.55 13.81 28.34
CA SER A 490 -0.06 13.76 26.96
C SER A 490 1.47 13.67 26.91
N VAL A 491 1.98 13.11 25.80
CA VAL A 491 3.40 12.99 25.50
C VAL A 491 3.76 14.01 24.41
N ASN A 492 4.82 14.81 24.66
CA ASN A 492 5.28 15.81 23.70
C ASN A 492 6.57 15.36 23.03
N PHE A 493 6.64 15.52 21.72
CA PHE A 493 7.84 15.35 20.91
C PHE A 493 8.19 16.70 20.29
N ASN A 494 9.45 17.11 20.37
CA ASN A 494 9.85 18.43 19.89
C ASN A 494 10.94 18.27 18.84
N ALA A 495 10.83 19.06 17.75
CA ALA A 495 11.80 19.16 16.67
C ALA A 495 12.22 17.79 16.10
N MET A 496 11.25 16.87 15.92
CA MET A 496 11.52 15.60 15.25
C MET A 496 11.97 15.87 13.82
N GLY A 497 13.12 15.31 13.42
CA GLY A 497 13.55 15.34 12.02
C GLY A 497 12.65 14.49 11.13
N THR A 498 12.58 14.79 9.83
CA THR A 498 11.88 13.93 8.87
C THR A 498 12.48 12.52 8.92
N LEU A 499 11.63 11.48 8.89
CA LEU A 499 11.92 10.06 9.13
C LEU A 499 12.31 9.70 10.58
N ALA A 500 12.42 10.66 11.49
CA ALA A 500 12.65 10.31 12.89
C ALA A 500 11.44 9.56 13.46
N GLN A 501 11.72 8.52 14.24
CA GLN A 501 10.73 7.74 14.96
C GLN A 501 11.02 7.78 16.46
N SER A 502 9.97 7.91 17.26
CA SER A 502 10.04 7.92 18.72
C SER A 502 8.88 7.10 19.29
N THR A 503 9.07 6.55 20.49
CA THR A 503 8.04 5.80 21.20
C THR A 503 7.56 6.55 22.44
N GLY A 504 6.34 6.28 22.85
CA GLY A 504 5.74 6.80 24.06
C GLY A 504 4.70 5.85 24.64
N SER A 505 4.16 6.20 25.80
CA SER A 505 3.01 5.52 26.37
C SER A 505 2.18 6.47 27.22
N ILE A 506 0.88 6.21 27.28
CA ILE A 506 -0.09 6.96 28.10
C ILE A 506 -0.83 5.95 28.97
N SER A 507 -0.76 6.13 30.29
CA SER A 507 -1.41 5.24 31.23
C SER A 507 -2.91 5.47 31.26
N LEU A 508 -3.72 4.41 31.11
CA LEU A 508 -5.16 4.43 31.18
C LEU A 508 -5.63 3.69 32.43
N SER A 509 -6.61 4.26 33.16
CA SER A 509 -7.24 3.58 34.31
C SER A 509 -8.63 3.12 33.92
N LEU A 510 -8.98 1.89 34.29
CA LEU A 510 -10.27 1.26 34.02
C LEU A 510 -11.14 1.21 35.28
N ASP A 511 -12.45 1.13 35.09
CA ASP A 511 -13.37 0.84 36.16
C ASP A 511 -13.06 -0.55 36.75
N ALA A 512 -12.97 -0.64 38.06
CA ALA A 512 -12.67 -1.88 38.78
C ALA A 512 -13.73 -2.99 38.59
N ASN A 513 -14.93 -2.62 38.10
CA ASN A 513 -16.00 -3.57 37.79
C ASN A 513 -16.06 -3.96 36.29
N THR A 514 -15.04 -3.62 35.52
CA THR A 514 -14.98 -4.02 34.11
C THR A 514 -14.93 -5.56 34.01
N ASN A 515 -15.88 -6.13 33.27
CA ASN A 515 -15.96 -7.58 33.05
C ASN A 515 -14.87 -8.04 32.06
N GLN A 516 -14.39 -9.27 32.23
CA GLN A 516 -13.52 -9.91 31.23
C GLN A 516 -14.23 -10.01 29.88
N GLY A 517 -13.46 -9.93 28.79
CA GLY A 517 -13.99 -9.91 27.43
C GLY A 517 -14.56 -8.55 26.99
N THR A 518 -14.55 -7.53 27.87
CA THR A 518 -15.05 -6.19 27.49
C THR A 518 -14.10 -5.51 26.52
N SER A 519 -14.65 -4.97 25.40
CA SER A 519 -13.90 -4.09 24.50
C SER A 519 -13.61 -2.75 25.16
N ILE A 520 -12.35 -2.33 25.10
CA ILE A 520 -11.86 -1.04 25.61
C ILE A 520 -11.40 -0.23 24.40
N GLU A 521 -12.15 0.79 24.06
CA GLU A 521 -11.95 1.61 22.88
C GLU A 521 -11.48 3.02 23.27
N TYR A 522 -10.52 3.54 22.50
CA TYR A 522 -9.98 4.89 22.63
C TYR A 522 -9.32 5.34 21.33
N ASP A 523 -9.21 6.65 21.16
CA ASP A 523 -8.45 7.24 20.07
C ASP A 523 -7.12 7.80 20.58
N PHE A 524 -6.02 7.46 19.91
CA PHE A 524 -4.83 8.30 19.98
C PHE A 524 -5.09 9.57 19.17
N ILE A 525 -4.81 10.71 19.76
CA ILE A 525 -4.91 12.03 19.14
C ILE A 525 -3.48 12.54 18.90
N VAL A 526 -3.11 12.71 17.67
CA VAL A 526 -1.82 13.31 17.27
C VAL A 526 -2.09 14.74 16.85
N ASP A 527 -1.68 15.69 17.67
CA ASP A 527 -1.78 17.12 17.43
C ASP A 527 -0.40 17.62 16.91
N ASN A 528 -0.35 18.17 15.71
CA ASN A 528 0.83 18.73 15.09
C ASN A 528 0.93 20.26 15.21
N GLY A 529 0.02 20.87 16.00
CA GLY A 529 -0.07 22.32 16.22
C GLY A 529 -0.97 23.04 15.21
N ALA A 530 -1.36 22.42 14.10
CA ALA A 530 -2.28 22.95 13.09
C ALA A 530 -3.60 22.19 13.09
N TYR A 531 -3.53 20.86 13.16
CA TYR A 531 -4.71 19.99 13.20
C TYR A 531 -4.42 18.71 14.00
N VAL A 532 -5.45 17.93 14.22
CA VAL A 532 -5.35 16.63 14.91
C VAL A 532 -5.69 15.49 13.95
N THR A 533 -4.89 14.42 14.01
CA THR A 533 -5.27 13.12 13.44
C THR A 533 -5.66 12.15 14.54
N ARG A 534 -6.55 11.21 14.22
CA ARG A 534 -7.07 10.20 15.15
C ARG A 534 -6.67 8.81 14.69
N VAL A 535 -6.23 8.00 15.64
CA VAL A 535 -5.99 6.57 15.42
C VAL A 535 -6.83 5.81 16.43
N SER A 536 -7.91 5.20 15.94
CA SER A 536 -8.83 4.43 16.78
C SER A 536 -8.23 3.09 17.15
N VAL A 537 -8.32 2.72 18.42
CA VAL A 537 -7.76 1.49 18.99
C VAL A 537 -8.83 0.77 19.79
N SER A 538 -8.91 -0.54 19.59
CA SER A 538 -9.74 -1.46 20.37
C SER A 538 -8.86 -2.49 21.06
N LYS A 539 -9.04 -2.67 22.36
CA LYS A 539 -8.36 -3.66 23.20
C LYS A 539 -9.40 -4.50 23.91
N ILE A 540 -9.02 -5.67 24.36
CA ILE A 540 -9.91 -6.53 25.13
C ILE A 540 -9.37 -6.69 26.56
N PHE A 541 -10.23 -6.35 27.53
CA PHE A 541 -9.89 -6.47 28.95
C PHE A 541 -10.08 -7.88 29.44
N GLY A 542 -9.06 -8.42 30.12
CA GLY A 542 -9.14 -9.72 30.77
C GLY A 542 -7.79 -10.39 30.96
N GLU A 543 -7.75 -11.35 31.87
CA GLU A 543 -6.59 -12.24 32.04
C GLU A 543 -6.61 -13.28 30.93
N SER A 544 -5.61 -13.27 30.07
CA SER A 544 -5.48 -14.28 29.04
C SER A 544 -4.70 -15.49 29.54
N GLU A 545 -5.12 -16.66 29.09
CA GLU A 545 -4.36 -17.91 29.26
C GLU A 545 -3.89 -18.46 27.90
N VAL A 546 -2.72 -19.08 27.88
CA VAL A 546 -2.17 -19.75 26.71
C VAL A 546 -2.72 -21.17 26.67
N ILE A 547 -3.61 -21.47 25.74
CA ILE A 547 -4.21 -22.82 25.57
C ILE A 547 -3.43 -23.70 24.56
N PHE A 548 -2.59 -23.09 23.75
CA PHE A 548 -1.65 -23.77 22.84
C PHE A 548 -0.35 -22.99 22.78
N SER A 549 0.79 -23.70 22.77
CA SER A 549 2.11 -23.12 22.59
C SER A 549 3.02 -24.07 21.83
N ASP A 550 3.70 -23.56 20.81
CA ASP A 550 4.76 -24.27 20.08
C ASP A 550 5.99 -23.36 19.95
N PRO A 551 7.15 -23.77 20.46
CA PRO A 551 8.39 -22.99 20.42
C PRO A 551 9.21 -23.20 19.14
N GLY A 552 8.62 -23.58 18.01
CA GLY A 552 9.30 -23.76 16.73
C GLY A 552 10.28 -24.94 16.65
N ASN A 553 10.15 -25.94 17.54
CA ASN A 553 11.10 -27.05 17.66
C ASN A 553 10.64 -28.36 17.03
N SER A 554 9.42 -28.44 16.50
CA SER A 554 8.83 -29.65 15.92
C SER A 554 7.84 -29.31 14.82
N THR A 555 7.85 -30.08 13.74
CA THR A 555 6.86 -30.00 12.66
C THR A 555 5.93 -31.22 12.61
N SER A 556 5.92 -32.08 13.64
CA SER A 556 5.19 -33.35 13.59
C SER A 556 4.33 -33.66 14.82
N ASN A 557 4.62 -33.10 16.00
CA ASN A 557 3.93 -33.52 17.21
C ASN A 557 2.54 -32.89 17.37
N GLN A 558 2.39 -31.66 16.92
CA GLN A 558 1.17 -30.87 17.04
C GLN A 558 0.63 -30.41 15.66
N PHE A 559 1.31 -30.84 14.59
CA PHE A 559 1.02 -30.39 13.23
C PHE A 559 0.80 -31.53 12.26
N ASP A 560 -0.17 -31.36 11.38
CA ASP A 560 -0.30 -32.04 10.11
C ASP A 560 0.49 -31.26 9.07
N ASN A 561 1.65 -31.78 8.69
CA ASN A 561 2.66 -31.07 7.93
C ASN A 561 2.80 -31.60 6.50
N ASN A 562 2.74 -30.69 5.54
CA ASN A 562 3.00 -30.96 4.12
C ASN A 562 4.04 -29.96 3.58
N GLY A 563 5.32 -30.27 3.83
CA GLY A 563 6.45 -29.60 3.18
C GLY A 563 7.12 -28.48 3.96
N TRP A 564 6.77 -28.26 5.24
CA TRP A 564 7.48 -27.37 6.14
C TRP A 564 8.54 -28.14 6.93
N SER A 565 9.57 -27.47 7.40
CA SER A 565 10.71 -28.09 8.09
C SER A 565 11.29 -27.14 9.14
N LEU A 566 12.21 -27.68 9.95
CA LEU A 566 12.97 -26.90 10.93
C LEU A 566 14.22 -26.29 10.28
N THR A 567 14.59 -25.11 10.74
CA THR A 567 15.90 -24.51 10.49
C THR A 567 16.50 -23.98 11.78
N SER A 568 17.82 -24.04 11.89
CA SER A 568 18.59 -23.44 12.97
C SER A 568 19.46 -22.24 12.48
N SER A 569 19.24 -21.79 11.24
CA SER A 569 19.98 -20.65 10.67
C SER A 569 19.52 -19.32 11.26
N THR A 570 18.25 -19.23 11.66
CA THR A 570 17.61 -18.08 12.30
C THR A 570 16.51 -18.58 13.23
N PHE A 571 16.25 -17.90 14.33
CA PHE A 571 15.18 -18.21 15.30
C PHE A 571 15.07 -17.07 16.32
N VAL A 572 13.93 -16.97 16.99
CA VAL A 572 13.70 -16.09 18.14
C VAL A 572 14.01 -16.84 19.41
N SER A 573 13.36 -17.99 19.64
CA SER A 573 13.71 -18.87 20.74
C SER A 573 14.62 -20.02 20.28
N PRO A 574 15.68 -20.38 21.07
CA PRO A 574 16.56 -21.49 20.67
C PRO A 574 15.83 -22.85 20.76
N SER A 575 16.10 -23.78 19.84
CA SER A 575 17.25 -23.89 18.95
C SER A 575 16.89 -23.82 17.45
N SER A 576 15.64 -23.64 17.08
CA SER A 576 15.16 -23.67 15.68
C SER A 576 13.85 -22.92 15.54
N CYS A 577 13.50 -22.56 14.33
CA CYS A 577 12.15 -22.14 13.95
C CYS A 577 11.59 -22.99 12.81
N ILE A 578 10.34 -22.80 12.45
CA ILE A 578 9.64 -23.51 11.37
C ILE A 578 9.65 -22.65 10.10
N THR A 579 9.98 -23.27 8.95
CA THR A 579 10.01 -22.60 7.65
C THR A 579 9.54 -23.54 6.54
N ASP A 580 9.01 -22.97 5.45
CA ASP A 580 8.69 -23.69 4.23
C ASP A 580 9.94 -24.03 3.38
N SER A 581 11.08 -23.35 3.61
CA SER A 581 12.29 -23.37 2.76
C SER A 581 13.60 -23.50 3.55
N PRO A 582 13.84 -24.61 4.26
CA PRO A 582 14.96 -24.75 5.21
C PRO A 582 16.36 -24.78 4.55
N SER A 583 16.44 -24.90 3.23
CA SER A 583 17.69 -25.12 2.49
C SER A 583 17.93 -24.09 1.37
N GLY A 584 17.37 -22.90 1.50
CA GLY A 584 17.40 -21.82 0.51
C GLY A 584 16.00 -21.63 -0.11
N ASN A 585 15.90 -20.99 -1.25
CA ASN A 585 14.63 -20.54 -1.82
C ASN A 585 13.58 -21.65 -1.98
N TYR A 586 12.31 -21.31 -1.75
CA TYR A 586 11.18 -22.21 -1.98
C TYR A 586 11.10 -22.66 -3.46
N SER A 587 10.27 -23.66 -3.77
CA SER A 587 10.10 -24.17 -5.13
C SER A 587 8.92 -23.51 -5.83
N ASN A 588 9.01 -23.32 -7.16
CA ASN A 588 7.91 -22.88 -8.00
C ASN A 588 6.77 -23.91 -8.07
N ASN A 589 5.54 -23.44 -8.38
CA ASN A 589 4.32 -24.25 -8.51
C ASN A 589 4.07 -25.13 -7.29
N THR A 590 4.30 -24.61 -6.09
CA THR A 590 4.14 -25.37 -4.86
C THR A 590 2.89 -24.94 -4.07
N ASN A 591 2.40 -25.86 -3.29
CA ASN A 591 1.34 -25.65 -2.31
C ASN A 591 1.72 -26.42 -1.05
N LYS A 592 2.30 -25.73 -0.08
CA LYS A 592 2.74 -26.31 1.19
C LYS A 592 1.86 -25.84 2.32
N THR A 593 1.52 -26.75 3.23
CA THR A 593 0.71 -26.44 4.40
C THR A 593 1.30 -27.00 5.67
N ILE A 594 1.12 -26.28 6.77
CA ILE A 594 1.32 -26.80 8.13
C ILE A 594 0.12 -26.37 8.97
N ALA A 595 -0.65 -27.35 9.43
CA ALA A 595 -1.91 -27.15 10.15
C ALA A 595 -1.81 -27.74 11.55
N LEU A 596 -2.54 -27.19 12.51
CA LEU A 596 -2.71 -27.85 13.81
C LEU A 596 -3.38 -29.22 13.60
N SER A 597 -2.84 -30.28 14.23
CA SER A 597 -3.34 -31.65 14.11
C SER A 597 -4.63 -31.90 14.90
N ALA A 598 -4.97 -31.02 15.81
CA ALA A 598 -6.21 -31.02 16.58
C ALA A 598 -6.85 -29.63 16.55
N PRO A 599 -8.19 -29.55 16.52
CA PRO A 599 -8.86 -28.27 16.64
C PRO A 599 -8.65 -27.64 18.01
N ILE A 600 -8.63 -26.31 18.02
CA ILE A 600 -8.62 -25.49 19.23
C ILE A 600 -10.06 -25.23 19.65
N ASP A 601 -10.38 -25.49 20.91
CA ASP A 601 -11.69 -25.26 21.48
C ASP A 601 -11.84 -23.81 21.96
N LEU A 602 -12.67 -23.03 21.28
CA LEU A 602 -13.02 -21.65 21.63
C LEU A 602 -14.49 -21.52 22.09
N THR A 603 -15.15 -22.64 22.44
CA THR A 603 -16.60 -22.67 22.76
C THR A 603 -16.96 -21.84 24.00
N GLU A 604 -16.07 -21.75 24.98
CA GLU A 604 -16.26 -21.00 26.23
C GLU A 604 -15.43 -19.68 26.23
N ALA A 605 -14.71 -19.37 25.17
CA ALA A 605 -13.88 -18.18 25.08
C ALA A 605 -14.74 -16.93 24.92
N LEU A 606 -14.37 -15.85 25.62
CA LEU A 606 -14.90 -14.49 25.40
C LEU A 606 -14.11 -13.74 24.34
N ALA A 607 -12.81 -14.03 24.23
CA ALA A 607 -11.90 -13.52 23.21
C ALA A 607 -10.77 -14.50 22.98
N ALA A 608 -10.22 -14.50 21.77
CA ALA A 608 -9.07 -15.32 21.41
C ALA A 608 -8.20 -14.61 20.39
N ASN A 609 -6.88 -14.78 20.48
CA ASN A 609 -5.93 -14.38 19.45
C ASN A 609 -4.79 -15.41 19.28
N VAL A 610 -4.09 -15.29 18.17
CA VAL A 610 -2.84 -15.99 17.92
C VAL A 610 -1.71 -14.99 17.92
N THR A 611 -0.60 -15.32 18.58
CA THR A 611 0.64 -14.57 18.47
C THR A 611 1.75 -15.48 18.00
N PHE A 612 2.62 -15.01 17.11
CA PHE A 612 3.82 -15.70 16.68
C PHE A 612 4.86 -14.68 16.18
N TYR A 613 6.12 -15.02 16.27
CA TYR A 613 7.15 -14.25 15.57
C TYR A 613 7.22 -14.72 14.12
N ALA A 614 7.38 -13.76 13.19
CA ALA A 614 7.53 -14.05 11.76
C ALA A 614 8.62 -13.18 11.12
N GLN A 615 9.24 -13.72 10.07
CA GLN A 615 10.06 -13.02 9.08
C GLN A 615 9.88 -13.70 7.72
N TRP A 616 10.02 -12.95 6.61
CA TRP A 616 9.83 -13.53 5.29
C TRP A 616 10.53 -12.74 4.19
N GLU A 617 10.80 -13.46 3.08
CA GLU A 617 11.14 -12.92 1.76
C GLU A 617 10.37 -13.75 0.74
N ILE A 618 9.32 -13.18 0.15
CA ILE A 618 8.37 -13.84 -0.77
C ILE A 618 8.19 -12.93 -1.98
N GLU A 619 8.09 -13.50 -3.20
CA GLU A 619 7.90 -12.70 -4.40
C GLU A 619 6.65 -11.83 -4.30
N ASN A 620 6.85 -10.51 -4.23
CA ASN A 620 5.79 -9.52 -4.04
C ASN A 620 4.71 -9.65 -5.14
N ASN A 621 3.42 -9.58 -4.75
CA ASN A 621 2.24 -9.64 -5.61
C ASN A 621 2.03 -10.95 -6.41
N TRP A 622 2.86 -11.97 -6.21
CA TRP A 622 2.75 -13.23 -6.94
C TRP A 622 2.65 -14.43 -6.01
N ASP A 623 3.75 -14.73 -5.32
CA ASP A 623 3.77 -15.80 -4.33
C ASP A 623 3.24 -15.29 -3.00
N TYR A 624 2.74 -16.17 -2.13
CA TYR A 624 2.19 -15.72 -0.87
C TYR A 624 2.13 -16.81 0.18
N VAL A 625 2.13 -16.38 1.44
CA VAL A 625 1.70 -17.19 2.57
C VAL A 625 0.40 -16.62 3.13
N GLN A 626 -0.55 -17.47 3.48
CA GLN A 626 -1.74 -17.13 4.27
C GLN A 626 -1.71 -17.84 5.61
N PHE A 627 -2.10 -17.14 6.67
CA PHE A 627 -2.53 -17.76 7.91
C PHE A 627 -4.04 -17.89 7.87
N GLN A 628 -4.56 -19.09 8.09
CA GLN A 628 -5.95 -19.44 7.79
C GLN A 628 -6.61 -20.20 8.94
N ALA A 629 -7.92 -20.05 9.08
CA ALA A 629 -8.76 -20.76 10.02
C ALA A 629 -9.85 -21.58 9.30
N SER A 630 -10.26 -22.69 9.91
CA SER A 630 -11.34 -23.53 9.41
C SER A 630 -12.08 -24.22 10.58
N THR A 631 -13.41 -24.29 10.51
CA THR A 631 -14.25 -25.04 11.46
C THR A 631 -14.61 -26.43 10.98
N ASP A 632 -14.31 -26.79 9.72
CA ASP A 632 -14.66 -28.08 9.12
C ASP A 632 -13.47 -28.83 8.48
N GLY A 633 -12.28 -28.19 8.49
CA GLY A 633 -11.05 -28.71 7.89
C GLY A 633 -11.02 -28.70 6.35
N ASN A 634 -12.07 -28.19 5.69
CA ASN A 634 -12.19 -28.15 4.22
C ASN A 634 -12.30 -26.72 3.68
N ASN A 635 -13.12 -25.89 4.31
CA ASN A 635 -13.29 -24.49 3.96
C ASN A 635 -12.37 -23.64 4.84
N TRP A 636 -11.50 -22.85 4.23
CA TRP A 636 -10.48 -22.06 4.90
C TRP A 636 -10.71 -20.59 4.67
N THR A 637 -10.67 -19.81 5.74
CA THR A 637 -10.74 -18.35 5.72
C THR A 637 -9.36 -17.79 6.05
N ALA A 638 -8.84 -16.92 5.19
CA ALA A 638 -7.61 -16.19 5.46
C ALA A 638 -7.85 -15.15 6.58
N LEU A 639 -6.90 -15.03 7.48
CA LEU A 639 -7.00 -14.17 8.65
C LEU A 639 -6.10 -12.95 8.50
N CYS A 640 -6.61 -11.82 8.93
CA CYS A 640 -5.87 -10.58 9.03
C CYS A 640 -4.88 -10.61 10.19
N GLY A 641 -3.61 -10.36 9.91
CA GLY A 641 -2.58 -10.07 10.89
C GLY A 641 -2.16 -8.61 10.84
N ARG A 642 -1.35 -8.20 11.81
CA ARG A 642 -0.80 -6.83 11.87
C ARG A 642 0.09 -6.48 10.66
N TYR A 643 0.72 -7.48 10.04
CA TYR A 643 1.68 -7.33 8.96
C TYR A 643 1.24 -7.98 7.65
N THR A 644 -0.02 -8.38 7.52
CA THR A 644 -0.55 -8.89 6.26
C THR A 644 -0.77 -7.77 5.25
N ASN A 645 -0.44 -8.04 3.97
CA ASN A 645 -0.81 -7.22 2.82
C ASN A 645 -2.16 -7.65 2.25
N THR A 646 -2.73 -6.83 1.38
CA THR A 646 -3.88 -7.22 0.55
C THR A 646 -3.40 -7.88 -0.73
N ALA A 647 -3.91 -9.07 -1.04
CA ALA A 647 -3.55 -9.82 -2.25
C ALA A 647 -3.88 -9.04 -3.52
N SER A 648 -2.92 -9.03 -4.45
CA SER A 648 -2.98 -8.27 -5.70
C SER A 648 -3.95 -8.86 -6.73
N GLU A 649 -4.34 -8.05 -7.71
CA GLU A 649 -5.25 -8.43 -8.81
C GLU A 649 -4.55 -9.11 -9.99
N ASN A 650 -3.31 -9.60 -9.83
CA ASN A 650 -2.53 -10.19 -10.93
C ASN A 650 -3.07 -11.55 -11.44
N GLY A 651 -4.08 -12.11 -10.76
CA GLY A 651 -4.77 -13.35 -11.13
C GLY A 651 -4.13 -14.63 -10.57
N PHE A 652 -3.05 -14.57 -9.79
CA PHE A 652 -2.49 -15.70 -9.05
C PHE A 652 -2.77 -15.63 -7.55
N GLN A 653 -2.59 -14.48 -6.93
CA GLN A 653 -3.00 -14.25 -5.56
C GLN A 653 -4.53 -14.25 -5.41
N PRO A 654 -5.08 -14.58 -4.24
CA PRO A 654 -6.52 -14.51 -3.97
C PRO A 654 -6.94 -13.04 -3.75
N THR A 655 -7.24 -12.35 -4.84
CA THR A 655 -7.55 -10.91 -4.88
C THR A 655 -8.34 -10.42 -3.67
N GLY A 656 -7.79 -9.41 -2.99
CA GLY A 656 -8.43 -8.75 -1.85
C GLY A 656 -8.36 -9.53 -0.53
N GLU A 657 -7.78 -10.73 -0.49
CA GLU A 657 -7.58 -11.48 0.77
C GLU A 657 -6.26 -11.09 1.45
N PRO A 658 -6.14 -11.30 2.78
CA PRO A 658 -4.89 -11.10 3.50
C PRO A 658 -3.83 -12.12 3.10
N VAL A 659 -2.61 -11.63 2.86
CA VAL A 659 -1.44 -12.43 2.51
C VAL A 659 -0.18 -11.87 3.16
N TYR A 660 0.85 -12.71 3.31
CA TYR A 660 2.23 -12.28 3.54
C TYR A 660 2.97 -12.45 2.24
N ASP A 661 3.49 -11.36 1.71
CA ASP A 661 4.37 -11.29 0.54
C ASP A 661 5.37 -10.13 0.69
N GLY A 662 6.23 -9.90 -0.31
CA GLY A 662 7.31 -8.93 -0.20
C GLY A 662 8.39 -9.34 0.79
N GLU A 663 9.03 -8.39 1.45
CA GLU A 663 10.16 -8.61 2.36
C GLU A 663 9.90 -8.05 3.76
N GLN A 664 10.06 -8.90 4.77
CA GLN A 664 10.16 -8.56 6.19
C GLN A 664 11.43 -9.24 6.76
N ALA A 665 12.57 -8.58 6.61
CA ALA A 665 13.87 -9.15 6.95
C ALA A 665 14.11 -9.33 8.45
N ASN A 666 13.44 -8.58 9.31
CA ASN A 666 13.57 -8.66 10.76
C ASN A 666 12.40 -9.43 11.37
N TRP A 667 12.67 -10.18 12.44
CA TRP A 667 11.61 -10.81 13.21
C TRP A 667 10.63 -9.78 13.78
N VAL A 668 9.35 -9.95 13.49
CA VAL A 668 8.23 -9.15 14.03
C VAL A 668 7.28 -10.04 14.80
N LEU A 669 6.68 -9.49 15.85
CA LEU A 669 5.62 -10.18 16.59
C LEU A 669 4.28 -9.94 15.87
N GLU A 670 3.79 -11.00 15.24
CA GLU A 670 2.46 -11.00 14.62
C GLU A 670 1.38 -11.26 15.66
N GLU A 671 0.24 -10.62 15.47
CA GLU A 671 -0.95 -10.79 16.30
C GLU A 671 -2.19 -10.88 15.38
N VAL A 672 -2.92 -11.99 15.50
CA VAL A 672 -4.08 -12.32 14.65
C VAL A 672 -5.31 -12.55 15.53
N ASP A 673 -6.36 -11.78 15.27
CA ASP A 673 -7.63 -11.91 15.99
C ASP A 673 -8.42 -13.16 15.57
N LEU A 674 -9.01 -13.85 16.53
CA LEU A 674 -9.89 -15.01 16.32
C LEU A 674 -11.35 -14.75 16.77
N SER A 675 -11.76 -13.50 16.91
CA SER A 675 -13.10 -13.13 17.40
C SER A 675 -14.23 -13.75 16.58
N ASP A 676 -14.07 -13.92 15.28
CA ASP A 676 -15.05 -14.53 14.37
C ASP A 676 -15.28 -16.03 14.64
N PHE A 677 -14.40 -16.67 15.40
CA PHE A 677 -14.44 -18.10 15.71
C PHE A 677 -14.83 -18.42 17.16
N ILE A 678 -15.15 -17.40 17.96
CA ILE A 678 -15.63 -17.57 19.33
C ILE A 678 -16.91 -18.43 19.34
N GLY A 679 -16.99 -19.36 20.30
CA GLY A 679 -18.08 -20.31 20.41
C GLY A 679 -17.96 -21.55 19.50
N GLN A 680 -16.82 -21.75 18.85
CA GLN A 680 -16.57 -22.85 17.88
C GLN A 680 -15.25 -23.58 18.18
N GLU A 681 -15.09 -24.76 17.60
CA GLU A 681 -13.78 -25.41 17.46
C GLU A 681 -13.14 -24.96 16.14
N VAL A 682 -11.86 -24.60 16.13
CA VAL A 682 -11.15 -24.08 14.96
C VAL A 682 -9.80 -24.76 14.73
N ILE A 683 -9.49 -25.08 13.48
CA ILE A 683 -8.17 -25.54 13.05
C ILE A 683 -7.47 -24.36 12.37
N LEU A 684 -6.19 -24.15 12.70
CA LEU A 684 -5.37 -23.07 12.13
C LEU A 684 -4.27 -23.67 11.27
N ARG A 685 -3.88 -22.96 10.18
CA ARG A 685 -2.75 -23.36 9.33
C ARG A 685 -2.02 -22.19 8.70
N PHE A 686 -0.77 -22.42 8.34
CA PHE A 686 -0.05 -21.64 7.31
C PHE A 686 -0.14 -22.37 5.97
N GLN A 687 -0.31 -21.61 4.89
CA GLN A 687 -0.30 -22.12 3.53
C GLN A 687 0.60 -21.24 2.66
N LEU A 688 1.69 -21.81 2.10
CA LEU A 688 2.47 -21.21 1.03
C LEU A 688 1.89 -21.60 -0.33
N ARG A 689 1.69 -20.64 -1.22
CA ARG A 689 1.36 -20.83 -2.63
C ARG A 689 2.35 -20.07 -3.50
N THR A 690 2.92 -20.76 -4.50
CA THR A 690 3.87 -20.16 -5.44
C THR A 690 3.47 -20.44 -6.87
N ASP A 691 3.74 -19.47 -7.75
CA ASP A 691 3.54 -19.61 -9.18
C ASP A 691 4.70 -20.35 -9.89
N GLY A 692 4.81 -20.22 -11.21
CA GLY A 692 5.79 -20.95 -12.02
C GLY A 692 7.15 -20.27 -12.21
N SER A 693 7.36 -19.11 -11.57
CA SER A 693 8.53 -18.26 -11.82
C SER A 693 9.04 -17.66 -10.52
N SER A 694 10.14 -16.96 -10.49
CA SER A 694 10.82 -16.40 -9.33
C SER A 694 10.87 -17.31 -8.08
N ARG A 695 11.67 -17.03 -7.14
CA ARG A 695 11.79 -17.78 -5.87
C ARG A 695 12.57 -16.92 -4.89
N ALA A 696 12.05 -16.83 -3.67
CA ALA A 696 12.70 -16.14 -2.58
C ALA A 696 12.94 -17.09 -1.38
N ASP A 697 13.47 -16.57 -0.29
CA ASP A 697 13.91 -17.37 0.86
C ASP A 697 12.74 -18.02 1.63
N GLY A 698 11.52 -17.43 1.56
CA GLY A 698 10.30 -18.01 2.11
C GLY A 698 9.85 -17.39 3.42
N PHE A 699 8.99 -18.10 4.13
CA PHE A 699 8.36 -17.67 5.38
C PHE A 699 8.90 -18.46 6.57
N TYR A 700 9.14 -17.76 7.67
CA TYR A 700 9.61 -18.31 8.94
C TYR A 700 8.68 -17.90 10.06
N PHE A 701 8.32 -18.85 10.94
CA PHE A 701 7.62 -18.52 12.18
C PHE A 701 8.20 -19.25 13.39
N ASP A 702 8.06 -18.62 14.56
CA ASP A 702 8.57 -19.10 15.84
C ASP A 702 7.63 -18.69 16.98
N ASP A 703 7.68 -19.39 18.12
CA ASP A 703 6.93 -19.08 19.34
C ASP A 703 5.41 -18.86 19.11
N LEU A 704 4.76 -19.81 18.40
CA LEU A 704 3.33 -19.76 18.14
C LEU A 704 2.52 -20.00 19.42
N ASN A 705 1.72 -19.03 19.85
CA ASN A 705 0.84 -19.15 21.00
C ASN A 705 -0.61 -18.81 20.62
N ILE A 706 -1.56 -19.55 21.21
CA ILE A 706 -2.99 -19.21 21.13
C ILE A 706 -3.44 -18.81 22.53
N ASN A 707 -3.90 -17.57 22.63
CA ASN A 707 -4.30 -16.98 23.89
C ASN A 707 -5.84 -16.80 23.90
N VAL A 708 -6.47 -17.10 25.01
CA VAL A 708 -7.91 -16.92 25.22
C VAL A 708 -8.19 -16.15 26.50
N ILE A 709 -9.27 -15.40 26.49
CA ILE A 709 -9.91 -14.87 27.68
C ILE A 709 -11.20 -15.66 27.88
N ASN A 710 -11.34 -16.36 29.01
CA ASN A 710 -12.49 -17.16 29.35
C ASN A 710 -13.43 -16.42 30.32
N ASP A 711 -14.72 -16.81 30.33
CA ASP A 711 -15.66 -16.33 31.34
C ASP A 711 -15.39 -17.01 32.70
N ASN A 712 -14.54 -16.38 33.51
CA ASN A 712 -14.25 -16.85 34.84
C ASN A 712 -15.40 -16.60 35.87
N SER A 713 -16.57 -16.08 35.41
CA SER A 713 -17.69 -15.76 36.29
C SER A 713 -18.48 -16.96 36.79
N LEU A 714 -18.28 -18.16 36.21
CA LEU A 714 -19.01 -19.38 36.56
C LEU A 714 -18.16 -20.48 37.25
N GLY A 715 -16.85 -20.24 37.42
CA GLY A 715 -15.94 -21.19 38.05
C GLY A 715 -15.43 -20.69 39.39
N THR A 716 -15.84 -21.28 40.51
CA THR A 716 -15.10 -21.22 41.79
C THR A 716 -13.87 -22.12 41.74
N GLU A 717 -13.15 -22.17 40.58
CA GLU A 717 -11.84 -22.81 40.55
C GLU A 717 -10.81 -21.78 41.04
N THR A 718 -10.40 -21.96 42.29
CA THR A 718 -9.27 -21.24 42.89
C THR A 718 -8.08 -21.44 41.95
N ASN A 719 -7.59 -20.37 41.34
CA ASN A 719 -6.43 -20.42 40.43
C ASN A 719 -5.28 -21.22 41.13
N PHE A 720 -4.80 -22.27 40.48
CA PHE A 720 -3.78 -23.18 41.01
C PHE A 720 -2.57 -22.41 41.58
N ALA A 721 -2.19 -21.30 40.98
CA ALA A 721 -1.16 -20.39 41.43
C ALA A 721 -1.47 -19.75 42.79
N GLN A 722 -2.76 -19.43 43.08
CA GLN A 722 -3.18 -18.79 44.32
C GLN A 722 -3.21 -19.77 45.50
N LEU A 723 -3.25 -21.07 45.24
CA LEU A 723 -3.16 -22.14 46.23
C LEU A 723 -1.71 -22.42 46.69
N LEU A 724 -0.74 -21.73 46.11
CA LEU A 724 0.67 -22.05 46.27
C LEU A 724 1.47 -20.82 46.68
N SER A 725 2.26 -20.97 47.73
CA SER A 725 3.32 -20.02 48.10
C SER A 725 4.51 -20.74 48.70
N ILE A 726 5.64 -20.07 48.80
CA ILE A 726 6.83 -20.62 49.44
C ILE A 726 7.36 -19.72 50.58
N ALA A 727 7.74 -20.32 51.69
CA ALA A 727 8.32 -19.59 52.83
C ALA A 727 9.37 -20.41 53.54
N PRO A 728 10.46 -19.78 54.08
CA PRO A 728 10.84 -18.39 53.83
C PRO A 728 11.37 -18.18 52.37
N ASN A 729 11.19 -17.03 51.80
CA ASN A 729 11.79 -16.63 50.54
C ASN A 729 12.19 -15.13 50.65
N PRO A 730 13.47 -14.77 50.78
CA PRO A 730 14.66 -15.62 50.64
C PRO A 730 14.83 -16.68 51.76
N ALA A 731 15.48 -17.82 51.43
CA ALA A 731 15.71 -18.95 52.30
C ALA A 731 17.21 -19.25 52.52
N GLN A 732 17.57 -19.89 53.66
CA GLN A 732 18.94 -20.32 53.95
C GLN A 732 19.12 -21.86 53.81
N ASP A 733 18.49 -22.65 54.65
CA ASP A 733 18.69 -24.11 54.70
C ASP A 733 17.53 -24.93 54.16
N GLN A 734 16.33 -24.35 54.19
CA GLN A 734 15.11 -25.01 53.75
C GLN A 734 14.05 -23.99 53.30
N VAL A 735 13.15 -24.44 52.45
CA VAL A 735 11.95 -23.70 52.00
C VAL A 735 10.75 -24.64 52.08
N THR A 736 9.61 -24.14 52.49
CA THR A 736 8.36 -24.88 52.55
C THR A 736 7.40 -24.38 51.47
N VAL A 737 6.90 -25.28 50.62
CA VAL A 737 5.74 -25.01 49.75
C VAL A 737 4.54 -25.04 50.69
N LEU A 738 3.85 -23.91 50.81
CA LEU A 738 2.63 -23.72 51.60
C LEU A 738 1.43 -23.93 50.68
N THR A 739 0.67 -24.99 50.94
CA THR A 739 -0.52 -25.34 50.14
C THR A 739 -1.37 -26.34 50.95
N ASP A 740 -2.66 -26.38 50.64
CA ASP A 740 -3.58 -27.41 51.13
C ASP A 740 -3.80 -28.54 50.10
N LEU A 741 -3.04 -28.56 49.01
CA LEU A 741 -3.14 -29.59 47.97
C LEU A 741 -2.72 -30.95 48.49
N GLU A 742 -3.36 -31.99 48.00
CA GLU A 742 -3.02 -33.40 48.19
C GLU A 742 -2.57 -34.01 46.88
N HIS A 743 -1.61 -34.99 46.97
CA HIS A 743 -1.08 -35.76 45.85
C HIS A 743 -0.47 -34.90 44.74
N TYR A 744 0.46 -34.03 45.10
CA TYR A 744 1.18 -33.15 44.17
C TYR A 744 2.68 -33.48 44.11
N GLU A 745 3.38 -32.98 43.11
CA GLU A 745 4.82 -33.08 42.87
C GLU A 745 5.50 -31.76 43.03
N ILE A 746 6.73 -31.73 43.57
CA ILE A 746 7.60 -30.56 43.64
C ILE A 746 8.89 -30.87 42.90
N GLN A 747 9.27 -29.97 41.99
CA GLN A 747 10.57 -29.99 41.30
C GLN A 747 11.36 -28.72 41.61
N LEU A 748 12.65 -28.86 41.92
CA LEU A 748 13.56 -27.74 42.15
C LEU A 748 14.57 -27.65 41.01
N PHE A 749 14.64 -26.49 40.37
CA PHE A 749 15.53 -26.23 39.23
C PHE A 749 16.57 -25.16 39.55
N SER A 750 17.76 -25.28 38.95
CA SER A 750 18.75 -24.20 38.86
C SER A 750 18.27 -23.11 37.89
N ILE A 751 18.96 -21.96 37.89
CA ILE A 751 18.71 -20.90 36.91
C ILE A 751 18.95 -21.31 35.43
N GLN A 752 19.71 -22.39 35.21
CA GLN A 752 19.98 -22.97 33.90
C GLN A 752 18.95 -24.07 33.53
N GLY A 753 17.86 -24.23 34.27
CA GLY A 753 16.83 -25.25 34.02
C GLY A 753 17.26 -26.68 34.42
N GLN A 754 18.42 -26.88 35.09
CA GLN A 754 18.82 -28.21 35.55
C GLN A 754 17.98 -28.61 36.79
N GLU A 755 17.31 -29.76 36.72
CA GLU A 755 16.60 -30.33 37.85
C GLU A 755 17.58 -30.74 38.96
N LEU A 756 17.34 -30.23 40.17
CA LEU A 756 18.22 -30.46 41.35
C LEU A 756 17.60 -31.41 42.39
N ASN A 757 16.27 -31.42 42.46
CA ASN A 757 15.54 -32.27 43.42
C ASN A 757 14.08 -32.43 42.93
N THR A 758 13.53 -33.61 43.12
CA THR A 758 12.11 -33.90 42.87
C THR A 758 11.50 -34.64 44.04
N ARG A 759 10.29 -34.25 44.42
CA ARG A 759 9.46 -34.98 45.41
C ARG A 759 8.08 -35.22 44.82
N THR A 760 7.68 -36.48 44.82
CA THR A 760 6.37 -36.95 44.34
C THR A 760 5.44 -37.30 45.51
N ASN A 761 4.14 -37.28 45.23
CA ASN A 761 3.07 -37.60 46.17
C ASN A 761 3.13 -36.78 47.48
N CYS A 762 3.39 -35.47 47.36
CA CYS A 762 3.34 -34.54 48.47
C CYS A 762 1.89 -34.23 48.87
N SER A 763 1.66 -33.93 50.13
CA SER A 763 0.33 -33.51 50.64
C SER A 763 0.47 -32.43 51.70
N GLY A 764 -0.30 -31.37 51.62
CA GLY A 764 -0.24 -30.22 52.53
C GLY A 764 1.13 -29.50 52.43
N PRO A 765 1.48 -28.69 53.46
CA PRO A 765 2.75 -27.97 53.45
C PRO A 765 3.94 -28.90 53.43
N THR A 766 4.82 -28.80 52.43
CA THR A 766 5.96 -29.69 52.19
C THR A 766 7.26 -28.92 52.17
N THR A 767 8.25 -29.33 53.02
CA THR A 767 9.54 -28.64 53.16
C THR A 767 10.62 -29.32 52.32
N ILE A 768 11.39 -28.51 51.57
CA ILE A 768 12.56 -28.94 50.79
C ILE A 768 13.82 -28.42 51.47
N ARG A 769 14.83 -29.29 51.65
CA ARG A 769 16.16 -28.88 52.10
C ARG A 769 16.98 -28.33 50.95
N ILE A 770 17.58 -27.16 51.13
CA ILE A 770 18.42 -26.44 50.17
C ILE A 770 19.77 -26.07 50.73
N SER A 771 20.14 -26.59 51.93
CA SER A 771 21.39 -26.28 52.61
C SER A 771 22.66 -26.64 51.81
N GLY A 772 22.55 -27.58 50.85
CA GLY A 772 23.64 -27.97 49.96
C GLY A 772 23.78 -27.11 48.69
N LEU A 773 22.91 -26.14 48.47
CA LEU A 773 22.93 -25.29 47.29
C LEU A 773 23.75 -24.01 47.57
N SER A 774 24.38 -23.47 46.57
CA SER A 774 25.04 -22.15 46.60
C SER A 774 24.02 -21.01 46.70
N ALA A 775 24.46 -19.86 47.23
CA ALA A 775 23.60 -18.66 47.18
C ALA A 775 23.27 -18.29 45.74
N GLY A 776 22.00 -17.97 45.45
CA GLY A 776 21.57 -17.70 44.10
C GLY A 776 20.03 -17.81 43.90
N ILE A 777 19.61 -17.74 42.64
CA ILE A 777 18.20 -17.87 42.22
C ILE A 777 17.95 -19.30 41.74
N TYR A 778 16.83 -19.87 42.23
CA TYR A 778 16.30 -21.18 41.87
C TYR A 778 14.81 -21.08 41.55
N PHE A 779 14.23 -22.13 40.97
CA PHE A 779 12.81 -22.22 40.67
C PHE A 779 12.20 -23.48 41.31
N VAL A 780 11.10 -23.29 42.00
CA VAL A 780 10.30 -24.37 42.58
C VAL A 780 9.05 -24.53 41.72
N ALA A 781 8.99 -25.58 40.93
CA ALA A 781 7.78 -25.94 40.18
C ALA A 781 6.93 -26.94 41.00
N VAL A 782 5.65 -26.65 41.12
CA VAL A 782 4.66 -27.51 41.78
C VAL A 782 3.72 -28.01 40.71
N LYS A 783 3.56 -29.35 40.61
CA LYS A 783 2.70 -29.98 39.60
C LYS A 783 1.62 -30.82 40.28
N LYS A 784 0.41 -30.74 39.77
CA LYS A 784 -0.70 -31.64 40.11
C LYS A 784 -1.55 -31.83 38.87
N ASP A 785 -1.77 -33.09 38.49
CA ASP A 785 -2.47 -33.47 37.27
C ASP A 785 -1.85 -32.81 36.03
N LEU A 786 -2.58 -32.00 35.29
CA LEU A 786 -2.13 -31.26 34.12
C LEU A 786 -1.68 -29.80 34.46
N GLN A 787 -1.80 -29.40 35.73
CA GLN A 787 -1.48 -28.04 36.16
C GLN A 787 -0.05 -27.96 36.72
N GLN A 788 0.66 -26.88 36.41
CA GLN A 788 1.98 -26.58 36.93
C GLN A 788 2.09 -25.08 37.25
N HIS A 789 2.65 -24.75 38.40
CA HIS A 789 3.04 -23.37 38.75
C HIS A 789 4.49 -23.33 39.24
N THR A 790 5.26 -22.32 38.80
CA THR A 790 6.67 -22.19 39.12
C THR A 790 6.90 -20.90 39.91
N ILE A 791 7.51 -21.05 41.08
CA ILE A 791 7.77 -19.94 41.99
C ILE A 791 9.29 -19.69 42.11
N LYS A 792 9.71 -18.45 41.97
CA LYS A 792 11.12 -18.05 42.15
C LYS A 792 11.53 -18.16 43.61
N LEU A 793 12.62 -18.86 43.88
CA LEU A 793 13.27 -19.00 45.17
C LEU A 793 14.62 -18.28 45.20
N VAL A 794 14.85 -17.44 46.20
CA VAL A 794 16.13 -16.78 46.45
C VAL A 794 16.82 -17.50 47.60
N LYS A 795 18.01 -18.06 47.37
CA LYS A 795 18.87 -18.72 48.37
C LYS A 795 19.94 -17.74 48.82
N HIS A 796 20.05 -17.50 50.14
CA HIS A 796 21.13 -16.74 50.78
C HIS A 796 22.28 -17.62 51.20
#